data_97b408b881786ab1286308407a455cd5
#
_entry.id   97b408b881786ab1286308407a455cd5
#
_cell.length_a   1.000
_cell.length_b   1.000
_cell.length_c   1.000
_cell.angle_alpha   90.00
_cell.angle_beta   90.00
_cell.angle_gamma   90.00
#
_symmetry.space_group_name_H-M   'P 1'
#
loop_
_entity.id
_entity.type
_entity.pdbx_description
1 polymer ?
#
loop_
_entity_poly.entity_id
_entity_poly.type
_entity_poly.pdbx_seq_one_letter_code
_entity_poly.pdbx_strand_id
1 'polypeptide(L)'
;MGTYRLWVAEASRAQAMQQPRSKVSWSAAIFSISHTVLGSLAFIVALLTCLSLHYRRVVRNHVAGYPEEWWPSVSATIGDWFPERNIFQILCAATAGFRLAMIGLCGALASYSYNRPIGGTLLGVTGVLRTFSCGGWIFVTSTDHSLVHDIMMGVYIGLTPVWMGLCLTQLEPRVKSEAYRRAQTLRTVSAFLFYACTPLMVYFYRKHRIDRIPGMYSRYALLEWTLVAMDVLFDSASAWDLSVIQGEVSFPLIKHENSAAAPKNQSSPVWPWTVSQAFLAFTAWSTWFGLIPTIFYFSVSNMAAEGVELFVLSQCVGIALVAMTPIERLVRGTHAMSIRHPHPWILVSGWVASLCGGIASYALQSASMRLTASAGACALLAVLTAVDWSHAWETGRLNECVATWLVGLVGALVARYANHANLPTWVFMDATNGGRHVLVLSIAIVCLVPLVVPSLRQLPTPHVRRSPSSFGSFILASVALGTWLIEIQTLLSDSGTLIAFTWAGYPVRGPQAVPHGMWVVSAMAVSVTLSMWYPYTGSSVLAIALHALGVYIVLVYDHWLGFAGGLCIALTLPAMAMPLFHSALAHHPLRAMGVAWLTATFLAFLGVLTTAYAFLPGAYVMREHTGALLGIETAILSWGLWHARREGVRARIAHATGARSRRAMRTLTALLVALVGAASVVPLVRYVPPSSITPHHTPDRILTAGIWTVHFGFDQLMRDSTRRMSSILRTMELDIVGLLETDLHRPAFGNRDLTQWLAQDLHMYADLGPSPKKHTWGAVLLSKFPIINSTHHLLPSPHGELAPAIHAVLDIWGVPTHVVVSHNGQFEDKLDRELQTKAIARILSDTYPHPAIFLGYVVTKPHAPRPEPYDILFSDGLIFDVDPDDKDRWCQYLGFRGLERVGYARVSRYTVTDTELQTFKLAVPDRLEPNRDVRPFRVSGRHFKPAAWTYPLSLVRPGVRMNETHKYSPYIYPQYFEFEARH
;
A
#
# COMPACT_ATOMS: atom_id res chain seq x y z
N MET A 1 -51.31 40.28 -39.76
CA MET A 1 -50.10 40.39 -40.64
C MET A 1 -48.85 40.83 -39.90
N GLY A 2 -48.93 41.43 -38.74
CA GLY A 2 -47.77 41.85 -37.96
C GLY A 2 -46.96 40.70 -37.27
N THR A 3 -47.62 39.72 -36.72
CA THR A 3 -47.01 38.59 -36.02
C THR A 3 -46.29 37.61 -36.96
N TYR A 4 -46.72 37.44 -38.19
CA TYR A 4 -46.07 36.55 -39.16
C TYR A 4 -44.71 37.10 -39.67
N ARG A 5 -44.60 38.46 -39.81
CA ARG A 5 -43.36 39.11 -40.23
C ARG A 5 -42.28 39.03 -39.11
N LEU A 6 -42.66 39.08 -37.84
CA LEU A 6 -41.73 38.91 -36.72
C LEU A 6 -41.18 37.45 -36.66
N TRP A 7 -42.04 36.47 -36.88
CA TRP A 7 -41.62 35.04 -36.87
C TRP A 7 -40.70 34.71 -38.07
N VAL A 8 -40.95 35.23 -39.26
CA VAL A 8 -40.07 35.05 -40.43
C VAL A 8 -38.74 35.79 -40.25
N ALA A 9 -38.73 36.95 -39.59
CA ALA A 9 -37.51 37.70 -39.28
C ALA A 9 -36.66 37.00 -38.20
N GLU A 10 -37.29 36.35 -37.19
CA GLU A 10 -36.58 35.53 -36.20
C GLU A 10 -36.05 34.21 -36.79
N ALA A 11 -36.82 33.55 -37.68
CA ALA A 11 -36.37 32.34 -38.39
C ALA A 11 -35.18 32.67 -39.33
N SER A 12 -35.23 33.81 -40.03
CA SER A 12 -34.12 34.29 -40.89
C SER A 12 -32.88 34.70 -40.09
N ARG A 13 -33.04 35.29 -38.89
CA ARG A 13 -31.92 35.53 -37.97
C ARG A 13 -31.31 34.27 -37.38
N ALA A 14 -32.14 33.26 -37.10
CA ALA A 14 -31.63 31.97 -36.61
C ALA A 14 -30.84 31.19 -37.70
N GLN A 15 -31.20 31.33 -38.99
CA GLN A 15 -30.45 30.80 -40.12
C GLN A 15 -29.15 31.55 -40.41
N ALA A 16 -29.12 32.89 -40.20
CA ALA A 16 -27.93 33.71 -40.47
C ALA A 16 -26.82 33.58 -39.37
N MET A 17 -27.09 32.92 -38.26
CA MET A 17 -26.11 32.69 -37.18
C MET A 17 -25.43 31.33 -37.25
N GLN A 18 -25.55 30.55 -38.33
CA GLN A 18 -24.73 29.38 -38.55
C GLN A 18 -23.33 29.78 -39.07
N GLN A 19 -22.42 30.15 -38.16
CA GLN A 19 -20.98 30.24 -38.50
C GLN A 19 -20.44 28.90 -38.99
N PRO A 20 -19.48 28.87 -39.94
CA PRO A 20 -18.90 27.61 -40.44
C PRO A 20 -18.20 26.90 -39.31
N ARG A 21 -18.80 25.81 -38.82
CA ARG A 21 -18.18 24.88 -37.87
C ARG A 21 -17.19 24.08 -38.66
N SER A 22 -15.91 24.12 -38.34
CA SER A 22 -14.94 23.16 -38.89
C SER A 22 -15.32 21.79 -38.36
N LYS A 23 -15.83 20.94 -39.23
CA LYS A 23 -16.20 19.56 -38.95
C LYS A 23 -15.13 18.64 -39.54
N VAL A 24 -14.59 17.75 -38.74
CA VAL A 24 -13.75 16.65 -39.18
C VAL A 24 -14.60 15.38 -39.09
N SER A 25 -14.86 14.73 -40.20
CA SER A 25 -15.55 13.44 -40.23
C SER A 25 -14.58 12.34 -40.66
N TRP A 26 -14.70 11.17 -40.04
CA TRP A 26 -13.92 9.97 -40.41
C TRP A 26 -14.80 8.73 -40.32
N SER A 27 -14.40 7.69 -41.06
CA SER A 27 -15.07 6.39 -40.94
C SER A 27 -14.65 5.69 -39.66
N ALA A 28 -15.60 5.10 -38.90
CA ALA A 28 -15.31 4.32 -37.69
C ALA A 28 -14.53 3.02 -37.99
N ALA A 29 -14.44 2.61 -39.28
CA ALA A 29 -13.56 1.53 -39.74
C ALA A 29 -12.09 1.73 -39.35
N ILE A 30 -11.66 3.01 -39.10
CA ILE A 30 -10.27 3.33 -38.71
C ILE A 30 -9.86 2.59 -37.43
N PHE A 31 -10.76 2.38 -36.46
CA PHE A 31 -10.46 1.68 -35.23
C PHE A 31 -10.12 0.19 -35.48
N SER A 32 -10.91 -0.51 -36.33
CA SER A 32 -10.62 -1.89 -36.71
C SER A 32 -9.37 -2.00 -37.58
N ILE A 33 -9.18 -1.09 -38.51
CA ILE A 33 -7.97 -1.06 -39.37
C ILE A 33 -6.70 -0.82 -38.50
N SER A 34 -6.73 0.17 -37.61
CA SER A 34 -5.59 0.47 -36.73
C SER A 34 -5.26 -0.69 -35.79
N HIS A 35 -6.31 -1.34 -35.22
CA HIS A 35 -6.12 -2.55 -34.41
C HIS A 35 -5.46 -3.67 -35.22
N THR A 36 -5.94 -3.95 -36.43
CA THR A 36 -5.42 -5.02 -37.30
C THR A 36 -3.98 -4.74 -37.69
N VAL A 37 -3.67 -3.53 -38.14
CA VAL A 37 -2.33 -3.14 -38.60
C VAL A 37 -1.32 -3.22 -37.44
N LEU A 38 -1.62 -2.59 -36.31
CA LEU A 38 -0.71 -2.57 -35.17
C LEU A 38 -0.57 -3.98 -34.54
N GLY A 39 -1.66 -4.74 -34.47
CA GLY A 39 -1.63 -6.12 -33.97
C GLY A 39 -0.81 -7.04 -34.89
N SER A 40 -0.99 -6.96 -36.23
CA SER A 40 -0.17 -7.71 -37.18
C SER A 40 1.30 -7.31 -37.08
N LEU A 41 1.61 -6.00 -36.96
CA LEU A 41 2.97 -5.51 -36.80
C LEU A 41 3.62 -6.03 -35.53
N ALA A 42 2.86 -6.12 -34.42
CA ALA A 42 3.37 -6.65 -33.15
C ALA A 42 3.94 -8.07 -33.33
N PHE A 43 3.19 -8.96 -33.95
CA PHE A 43 3.62 -10.34 -34.17
C PHE A 43 4.71 -10.45 -35.24
N ILE A 44 4.58 -9.75 -36.36
CA ILE A 44 5.56 -9.81 -37.45
C ILE A 44 6.92 -9.27 -37.02
N VAL A 45 6.96 -8.07 -36.38
CA VAL A 45 8.21 -7.45 -35.96
C VAL A 45 8.89 -8.27 -34.87
N ALA A 46 8.12 -8.79 -33.88
CA ALA A 46 8.67 -9.67 -32.85
C ALA A 46 9.27 -10.95 -33.47
N LEU A 47 8.56 -11.60 -34.40
CA LEU A 47 9.05 -12.79 -35.09
C LEU A 47 10.34 -12.50 -35.88
N LEU A 48 10.37 -11.44 -36.68
CA LEU A 48 11.56 -11.08 -37.48
C LEU A 48 12.76 -10.75 -36.59
N THR A 49 12.55 -10.02 -35.48
CA THR A 49 13.58 -9.72 -34.49
C THR A 49 14.12 -10.98 -33.84
N CYS A 50 13.20 -11.86 -33.40
CA CYS A 50 13.53 -13.14 -32.81
C CYS A 50 14.35 -14.05 -33.74
N LEU A 51 13.90 -14.20 -35.00
CA LEU A 51 14.61 -14.99 -36.00
C LEU A 51 16.00 -14.42 -36.33
N SER A 52 16.15 -13.10 -36.27
CA SER A 52 17.42 -12.44 -36.56
C SER A 52 18.42 -12.53 -35.42
N LEU A 53 17.98 -12.41 -34.16
CA LEU A 53 18.86 -12.28 -32.98
C LEU A 53 19.00 -13.58 -32.19
N HIS A 54 17.94 -14.38 -32.06
CA HIS A 54 17.89 -15.47 -31.11
C HIS A 54 17.45 -16.81 -31.70
N TYR A 55 17.41 -16.99 -33.01
CA TYR A 55 16.85 -18.13 -33.72
C TYR A 55 17.17 -19.50 -33.09
N ARG A 56 18.46 -19.82 -32.94
CA ARG A 56 18.88 -21.13 -32.40
C ARG A 56 18.49 -21.34 -30.93
N ARG A 57 18.29 -20.26 -30.20
CA ARG A 57 17.88 -20.32 -28.77
C ARG A 57 16.38 -20.55 -28.61
N VAL A 58 15.57 -19.86 -29.41
CA VAL A 58 14.11 -19.93 -29.31
C VAL A 58 13.50 -21.19 -29.91
N VAL A 59 14.17 -21.84 -30.89
CA VAL A 59 13.74 -23.13 -31.40
C VAL A 59 14.16 -24.29 -30.49
N ARG A 60 15.15 -24.07 -29.61
CA ARG A 60 15.60 -25.10 -28.65
C ARG A 60 14.59 -25.24 -27.51
N ASN A 61 14.24 -26.51 -27.20
CA ASN A 61 13.36 -26.86 -26.09
C ASN A 61 13.97 -28.04 -25.30
N HIS A 62 13.19 -28.61 -24.36
CA HIS A 62 13.66 -29.71 -23.51
C HIS A 62 13.77 -31.06 -24.25
N VAL A 63 13.34 -31.14 -25.51
CA VAL A 63 13.35 -32.39 -26.30
C VAL A 63 14.44 -32.36 -27.37
N ALA A 64 14.51 -31.27 -28.14
CA ALA A 64 15.47 -31.11 -29.22
C ALA A 64 15.78 -29.64 -29.53
N GLY A 65 16.71 -29.38 -30.43
CA GLY A 65 17.05 -28.07 -30.97
C GLY A 65 17.20 -28.12 -32.49
N TYR A 66 17.78 -27.08 -33.07
CA TYR A 66 18.09 -27.08 -34.51
C TYR A 66 19.11 -28.20 -34.83
N PRO A 67 18.94 -28.99 -35.92
CA PRO A 67 18.01 -28.80 -37.03
C PRO A 67 16.65 -29.51 -36.88
N GLU A 68 16.43 -30.37 -35.86
CA GLU A 68 15.20 -31.13 -35.68
C GLU A 68 14.03 -30.21 -35.40
N GLU A 69 14.24 -29.17 -34.59
CA GLU A 69 13.31 -28.08 -34.37
C GLU A 69 13.77 -26.85 -35.20
N TRP A 70 12.84 -26.32 -35.99
CA TRP A 70 13.17 -25.28 -36.98
C TRP A 70 12.23 -24.08 -37.00
N TRP A 71 11.11 -24.12 -36.28
CA TRP A 71 10.17 -22.99 -36.20
C TRP A 71 9.79 -22.71 -34.73
N PRO A 72 9.94 -21.44 -34.26
CA PRO A 72 9.64 -21.10 -32.86
C PRO A 72 8.13 -20.98 -32.62
N SER A 73 7.66 -21.32 -31.43
CA SER A 73 6.30 -21.02 -30.99
C SER A 73 6.06 -19.53 -30.77
N VAL A 74 4.81 -19.13 -30.72
CA VAL A 74 4.45 -17.73 -30.42
C VAL A 74 5.00 -17.35 -29.04
N SER A 75 4.77 -18.17 -28.02
CA SER A 75 5.22 -17.91 -26.67
C SER A 75 6.75 -17.81 -26.54
N ALA A 76 7.51 -18.68 -27.24
CA ALA A 76 8.98 -18.59 -27.25
C ALA A 76 9.49 -17.31 -27.96
N THR A 77 8.74 -16.84 -28.96
CA THR A 77 9.09 -15.64 -29.73
C THR A 77 8.87 -14.35 -28.92
N ILE A 78 7.83 -14.30 -28.10
CA ILE A 78 7.37 -13.05 -27.46
C ILE A 78 7.50 -13.04 -25.93
N GLY A 79 7.90 -14.18 -25.30
CA GLY A 79 7.86 -14.34 -23.84
C GLY A 79 9.15 -14.00 -23.13
N ASP A 80 10.30 -14.47 -23.63
CA ASP A 80 11.49 -14.60 -22.80
C ASP A 80 12.65 -13.66 -23.20
N TRP A 81 12.75 -13.30 -24.48
CA TRP A 81 13.92 -12.63 -25.00
C TRP A 81 13.73 -11.14 -25.24
N PHE A 82 14.78 -10.37 -24.95
CA PHE A 82 14.86 -8.95 -25.26
C PHE A 82 15.66 -8.74 -26.57
N PRO A 83 15.27 -7.83 -27.51
CA PRO A 83 14.21 -6.81 -27.35
C PRO A 83 12.81 -7.22 -27.87
N GLU A 84 12.64 -8.40 -28.46
CA GLU A 84 11.39 -8.82 -29.12
C GLU A 84 10.19 -8.82 -28.18
N ARG A 85 10.36 -9.26 -26.93
CA ARG A 85 9.33 -9.19 -25.89
C ARG A 85 8.80 -7.76 -25.71
N ASN A 86 9.69 -6.80 -25.54
CA ASN A 86 9.32 -5.40 -25.28
C ASN A 86 8.70 -4.73 -26.50
N ILE A 87 9.22 -4.99 -27.70
CA ILE A 87 8.62 -4.48 -28.95
C ILE A 87 7.20 -5.01 -29.10
N PHE A 88 6.99 -6.32 -28.87
CA PHE A 88 5.68 -6.93 -28.91
C PHE A 88 4.71 -6.29 -27.90
N GLN A 89 5.12 -6.16 -26.64
CA GLN A 89 4.30 -5.59 -25.59
C GLN A 89 3.93 -4.13 -25.85
N ILE A 90 4.85 -3.30 -26.34
CA ILE A 90 4.59 -1.89 -26.69
C ILE A 90 3.57 -1.79 -27.81
N LEU A 91 3.72 -2.58 -28.88
CA LEU A 91 2.80 -2.57 -30.01
C LEU A 91 1.41 -3.11 -29.60
N CYS A 92 1.34 -4.17 -28.79
CA CYS A 92 0.09 -4.67 -28.24
C CYS A 92 -0.60 -3.65 -27.32
N ALA A 93 0.13 -2.94 -26.48
CA ALA A 93 -0.44 -1.86 -25.66
C ALA A 93 -1.02 -0.74 -26.54
N ALA A 94 -0.35 -0.37 -27.63
CA ALA A 94 -0.86 0.60 -28.59
C ALA A 94 -2.14 0.14 -29.29
N THR A 95 -2.35 -1.17 -29.50
CA THR A 95 -3.57 -1.69 -30.12
C THR A 95 -4.78 -1.70 -29.19
N ALA A 96 -4.58 -1.76 -27.86
CA ALA A 96 -5.65 -1.98 -26.87
C ALA A 96 -6.76 -0.92 -26.94
N GLY A 97 -6.40 0.35 -27.09
CA GLY A 97 -7.36 1.46 -27.21
C GLY A 97 -8.23 1.33 -28.46
N PHE A 98 -7.64 1.00 -29.62
CA PHE A 98 -8.36 0.79 -30.88
C PHE A 98 -9.27 -0.43 -30.81
N ARG A 99 -8.82 -1.51 -30.17
CA ARG A 99 -9.60 -2.72 -29.95
C ARG A 99 -10.83 -2.48 -29.08
N LEU A 100 -10.67 -1.78 -27.96
CA LEU A 100 -11.78 -1.43 -27.07
C LEU A 100 -12.79 -0.51 -27.76
N ALA A 101 -12.32 0.47 -28.55
CA ALA A 101 -13.20 1.32 -29.35
C ALA A 101 -13.97 0.51 -30.40
N MET A 102 -13.30 -0.40 -31.13
CA MET A 102 -13.93 -1.32 -32.11
C MET A 102 -15.02 -2.16 -31.43
N ILE A 103 -14.75 -2.79 -30.29
CA ILE A 103 -15.69 -3.61 -29.52
C ILE A 103 -16.91 -2.77 -29.09
N GLY A 104 -16.68 -1.59 -28.52
CA GLY A 104 -17.77 -0.69 -28.11
C GLY A 104 -18.65 -0.26 -29.25
N LEU A 105 -18.07 0.06 -30.42
CA LEU A 105 -18.81 0.43 -31.64
C LEU A 105 -19.57 -0.76 -32.27
N CYS A 106 -18.99 -1.95 -32.26
CA CYS A 106 -19.70 -3.16 -32.68
C CYS A 106 -20.89 -3.48 -31.78
N GLY A 107 -20.72 -3.36 -30.46
CA GLY A 107 -21.81 -3.49 -29.49
C GLY A 107 -22.92 -2.46 -29.66
N ALA A 108 -22.54 -1.20 -29.91
CA ALA A 108 -23.48 -0.12 -30.22
C ALA A 108 -24.21 -0.36 -31.56
N LEU A 109 -23.51 -0.81 -32.60
CA LEU A 109 -24.09 -1.15 -33.89
C LEU A 109 -25.16 -2.25 -33.77
N ALA A 110 -24.84 -3.32 -33.05
CA ALA A 110 -25.78 -4.40 -32.75
C ALA A 110 -26.98 -3.92 -31.94
N SER A 111 -26.75 -3.14 -30.89
CA SER A 111 -27.79 -2.67 -29.96
C SER A 111 -28.75 -1.68 -30.61
N TYR A 112 -28.22 -0.63 -31.24
CA TYR A 112 -29.02 0.50 -31.72
C TYR A 112 -29.42 0.41 -33.18
N SER A 113 -28.52 -0.07 -34.06
CA SER A 113 -28.80 -0.10 -35.50
C SER A 113 -29.49 -1.40 -35.93
N TYR A 114 -29.14 -2.53 -35.30
CA TYR A 114 -29.72 -3.84 -35.61
C TYR A 114 -30.79 -4.26 -34.62
N ASN A 115 -31.10 -3.42 -33.64
CA ASN A 115 -32.15 -3.62 -32.62
C ASN A 115 -31.99 -4.92 -31.81
N ARG A 116 -30.75 -5.21 -31.42
CA ARG A 116 -30.37 -6.39 -30.61
C ARG A 116 -29.69 -5.96 -29.30
N PRO A 117 -30.37 -5.29 -28.35
CA PRO A 117 -29.73 -4.66 -27.21
C PRO A 117 -29.02 -5.66 -26.28
N ILE A 118 -29.60 -6.82 -26.03
CA ILE A 118 -29.00 -7.88 -25.21
C ILE A 118 -27.77 -8.45 -25.93
N GLY A 119 -27.90 -8.78 -27.22
CA GLY A 119 -26.78 -9.31 -28.02
C GLY A 119 -25.62 -8.33 -28.14
N GLY A 120 -25.89 -7.04 -28.33
CA GLY A 120 -24.87 -5.99 -28.37
C GLY A 120 -24.18 -5.77 -27.04
N THR A 121 -24.89 -5.85 -25.91
CA THR A 121 -24.30 -5.81 -24.58
C THR A 121 -23.41 -7.02 -24.32
N LEU A 122 -23.88 -8.23 -24.65
CA LEU A 122 -23.08 -9.45 -24.50
C LEU A 122 -21.81 -9.41 -25.36
N LEU A 123 -21.93 -8.93 -26.61
CA LEU A 123 -20.79 -8.73 -27.51
C LEU A 123 -19.77 -7.75 -26.89
N GLY A 124 -20.24 -6.61 -26.37
CA GLY A 124 -19.39 -5.63 -25.69
C GLY A 124 -18.67 -6.21 -24.46
N VAL A 125 -19.41 -6.88 -23.56
CA VAL A 125 -18.84 -7.48 -22.35
C VAL A 125 -17.84 -8.58 -22.68
N THR A 126 -18.20 -9.52 -23.57
CA THR A 126 -17.30 -10.61 -23.98
C THR A 126 -16.02 -10.07 -24.62
N GLY A 127 -16.13 -9.07 -25.50
CA GLY A 127 -14.98 -8.44 -26.16
C GLY A 127 -14.05 -7.74 -25.16
N VAL A 128 -14.61 -7.03 -24.18
CA VAL A 128 -13.83 -6.38 -23.11
C VAL A 128 -13.12 -7.43 -22.27
N LEU A 129 -13.82 -8.44 -21.75
CA LEU A 129 -13.22 -9.50 -20.94
C LEU A 129 -12.11 -10.24 -21.72
N ARG A 130 -12.35 -10.54 -23.01
CA ARG A 130 -11.36 -11.15 -23.88
C ARG A 130 -10.13 -10.26 -24.09
N THR A 131 -10.31 -8.95 -24.17
CA THR A 131 -9.19 -7.99 -24.30
C THR A 131 -8.36 -7.93 -23.02
N PHE A 132 -9.00 -7.91 -21.84
CA PHE A 132 -8.29 -7.93 -20.57
C PHE A 132 -7.54 -9.25 -20.34
N SER A 133 -8.14 -10.39 -20.65
CA SER A 133 -7.45 -11.68 -20.55
C SER A 133 -6.29 -11.80 -21.54
N CYS A 134 -6.43 -11.22 -22.73
CA CYS A 134 -5.34 -11.09 -23.70
C CYS A 134 -4.18 -10.28 -23.12
N GLY A 135 -4.45 -9.11 -22.52
CA GLY A 135 -3.44 -8.31 -21.81
C GLY A 135 -2.79 -9.11 -20.67
N GLY A 136 -3.59 -9.88 -19.93
CA GLY A 136 -3.09 -10.69 -18.81
C GLY A 136 -2.00 -11.68 -19.21
N TRP A 137 -2.18 -12.44 -20.27
CA TRP A 137 -1.16 -13.40 -20.71
C TRP A 137 -0.02 -12.77 -21.55
N ILE A 138 -0.25 -11.60 -22.17
CA ILE A 138 0.81 -10.87 -22.91
C ILE A 138 1.79 -10.18 -21.95
N PHE A 139 1.28 -9.53 -20.91
CA PHE A 139 2.12 -8.73 -20.00
C PHE A 139 2.66 -9.54 -18.82
N VAL A 140 2.01 -10.65 -18.47
CA VAL A 140 2.52 -11.62 -17.48
C VAL A 140 2.90 -12.88 -18.25
N THR A 141 4.18 -13.05 -18.56
CA THR A 141 4.67 -14.20 -19.32
C THR A 141 4.73 -15.46 -18.44
N SER A 142 4.87 -16.63 -19.07
CA SER A 142 4.99 -17.91 -18.34
C SER A 142 6.24 -17.96 -17.45
N THR A 143 7.28 -17.22 -17.78
CA THR A 143 8.50 -17.07 -16.98
C THR A 143 8.33 -16.08 -15.81
N ASP A 144 7.47 -15.07 -15.94
CA ASP A 144 7.18 -14.14 -14.86
C ASP A 144 6.28 -14.79 -13.78
N HIS A 145 5.17 -15.42 -14.21
CA HIS A 145 4.23 -16.14 -13.33
C HIS A 145 3.35 -17.11 -14.12
N SER A 146 3.75 -18.38 -14.18
CA SER A 146 3.11 -19.40 -15.02
C SER A 146 1.61 -19.58 -14.76
N LEU A 147 1.18 -19.66 -13.49
CA LEU A 147 -0.23 -19.86 -13.15
C LEU A 147 -1.13 -18.70 -13.64
N VAL A 148 -0.73 -17.45 -13.46
CA VAL A 148 -1.51 -16.28 -13.94
C VAL A 148 -1.55 -16.28 -15.46
N HIS A 149 -0.43 -16.53 -16.11
CA HIS A 149 -0.34 -16.66 -17.56
C HIS A 149 -1.31 -17.69 -18.11
N ASP A 150 -1.29 -18.91 -17.56
CA ASP A 150 -2.11 -20.03 -18.02
C ASP A 150 -3.61 -19.78 -17.78
N ILE A 151 -3.98 -19.21 -16.63
CA ILE A 151 -5.38 -18.83 -16.34
C ILE A 151 -5.86 -17.78 -17.35
N MET A 152 -5.09 -16.71 -17.58
CA MET A 152 -5.47 -15.64 -18.49
C MET A 152 -5.53 -16.10 -19.94
N MET A 153 -4.62 -16.98 -20.35
CA MET A 153 -4.66 -17.64 -21.65
C MET A 153 -5.88 -18.57 -21.78
N GLY A 154 -6.17 -19.36 -20.76
CA GLY A 154 -7.34 -20.24 -20.73
C GLY A 154 -8.65 -19.45 -20.84
N VAL A 155 -8.79 -18.34 -20.12
CA VAL A 155 -9.94 -17.43 -20.22
C VAL A 155 -10.04 -16.81 -21.62
N TYR A 156 -8.93 -16.38 -22.20
CA TYR A 156 -8.90 -15.85 -23.58
C TYR A 156 -9.37 -16.87 -24.60
N ILE A 157 -8.84 -18.10 -24.55
CA ILE A 157 -9.21 -19.20 -25.45
C ILE A 157 -10.69 -19.57 -25.26
N GLY A 158 -11.18 -19.65 -24.02
CA GLY A 158 -12.59 -19.96 -23.72
C GLY A 158 -13.57 -18.88 -24.17
N LEU A 159 -13.18 -17.60 -24.12
CA LEU A 159 -14.02 -16.49 -24.59
C LEU A 159 -13.97 -16.31 -26.12
N THR A 160 -12.95 -16.82 -26.78
CA THR A 160 -12.81 -16.68 -28.26
C THR A 160 -13.99 -17.29 -29.03
N PRO A 161 -14.48 -18.52 -28.79
CA PRO A 161 -15.67 -19.05 -29.48
C PRO A 161 -16.93 -18.23 -29.19
N VAL A 162 -17.11 -17.76 -27.97
CA VAL A 162 -18.24 -16.90 -27.59
C VAL A 162 -18.19 -15.58 -28.38
N TRP A 163 -17.02 -14.95 -28.45
CA TRP A 163 -16.79 -13.73 -29.23
C TRP A 163 -17.09 -13.95 -30.74
N MET A 164 -16.51 -15.00 -31.31
CA MET A 164 -16.70 -15.32 -32.73
C MET A 164 -18.18 -15.62 -33.05
N GLY A 165 -18.84 -16.40 -32.20
CA GLY A 165 -20.27 -16.71 -32.35
C GLY A 165 -21.17 -15.48 -32.23
N LEU A 166 -20.89 -14.59 -31.27
CA LEU A 166 -21.62 -13.33 -31.11
C LEU A 166 -21.39 -12.39 -32.31
N CYS A 167 -20.18 -12.25 -32.82
CA CYS A 167 -19.91 -11.43 -34.01
C CYS A 167 -20.66 -11.97 -35.23
N LEU A 168 -20.66 -13.29 -35.43
CA LEU A 168 -21.37 -13.93 -36.57
C LEU A 168 -22.90 -13.79 -36.50
N THR A 169 -23.46 -13.76 -35.27
CA THR A 169 -24.92 -13.76 -35.08
C THR A 169 -25.52 -12.40 -34.80
N GLN A 170 -24.80 -11.52 -34.04
CA GLN A 170 -25.36 -10.24 -33.59
C GLN A 170 -25.08 -9.07 -34.53
N LEU A 171 -24.06 -9.18 -35.42
CA LEU A 171 -23.71 -8.14 -36.39
C LEU A 171 -24.39 -8.35 -37.76
N GLU A 172 -25.60 -8.93 -37.76
CA GLU A 172 -26.40 -9.17 -39.00
C GLU A 172 -27.37 -8.01 -39.21
N PRO A 173 -27.19 -7.19 -40.27
CA PRO A 173 -28.11 -6.12 -40.63
C PRO A 173 -29.42 -6.67 -41.25
N ARG A 174 -30.51 -5.88 -41.17
CA ARG A 174 -31.80 -6.25 -41.79
C ARG A 174 -31.71 -6.34 -43.34
N VAL A 175 -30.83 -5.51 -43.95
CA VAL A 175 -30.55 -5.53 -45.36
C VAL A 175 -29.09 -5.91 -45.57
N LYS A 176 -28.83 -7.03 -46.21
CA LYS A 176 -27.49 -7.62 -46.39
C LYS A 176 -26.75 -6.90 -47.52
N SER A 177 -25.94 -5.91 -47.16
CA SER A 177 -25.03 -5.18 -48.06
C SER A 177 -23.87 -6.07 -48.53
N GLU A 178 -23.15 -5.63 -49.58
CA GLU A 178 -21.94 -6.32 -50.03
C GLU A 178 -20.82 -6.29 -48.98
N ALA A 179 -20.68 -5.19 -48.29
CA ALA A 179 -19.75 -5.05 -47.17
C ALA A 179 -20.03 -6.08 -46.06
N TYR A 180 -21.29 -6.26 -45.69
CA TYR A 180 -21.69 -7.31 -44.76
C TYR A 180 -21.33 -8.71 -45.25
N ARG A 181 -21.59 -9.02 -46.52
CA ARG A 181 -21.28 -10.35 -47.08
C ARG A 181 -19.77 -10.61 -47.01
N ARG A 182 -18.93 -9.63 -47.38
CA ARG A 182 -17.47 -9.74 -47.27
C ARG A 182 -17.03 -9.96 -45.84
N ALA A 183 -17.54 -9.17 -44.86
CA ALA A 183 -17.25 -9.34 -43.44
C ALA A 183 -17.63 -10.74 -42.96
N GLN A 184 -18.82 -11.20 -43.31
CA GLN A 184 -19.33 -12.51 -42.87
C GLN A 184 -18.53 -13.67 -43.49
N THR A 185 -18.18 -13.58 -44.79
CA THR A 185 -17.36 -14.60 -45.47
C THR A 185 -15.98 -14.68 -44.77
N LEU A 186 -15.32 -13.55 -44.57
CA LEU A 186 -14.00 -13.54 -43.90
C LEU A 186 -14.07 -14.13 -42.50
N ARG A 187 -15.07 -13.73 -41.70
CA ARG A 187 -15.28 -14.28 -40.34
C ARG A 187 -15.53 -15.79 -40.37
N THR A 188 -16.40 -16.26 -41.27
CA THR A 188 -16.70 -17.69 -41.34
C THR A 188 -15.49 -18.51 -41.75
N VAL A 189 -14.71 -18.06 -42.74
CA VAL A 189 -13.49 -18.73 -43.17
C VAL A 189 -12.44 -18.71 -42.07
N SER A 190 -12.21 -17.57 -41.44
CA SER A 190 -11.21 -17.45 -40.34
C SER A 190 -11.60 -18.29 -39.13
N ALA A 191 -12.88 -18.30 -38.73
CA ALA A 191 -13.35 -19.14 -37.62
C ALA A 191 -13.24 -20.63 -37.98
N PHE A 192 -13.63 -21.03 -39.19
CA PHE A 192 -13.52 -22.42 -39.64
C PHE A 192 -12.06 -22.90 -39.60
N LEU A 193 -11.11 -22.13 -40.13
CA LEU A 193 -9.69 -22.48 -40.14
C LEU A 193 -9.13 -22.51 -38.72
N PHE A 194 -9.53 -21.54 -37.85
CA PHE A 194 -9.15 -21.52 -36.45
C PHE A 194 -9.53 -22.82 -35.75
N TYR A 195 -10.81 -23.26 -35.88
CA TYR A 195 -11.27 -24.49 -35.23
C TYR A 195 -10.77 -25.78 -35.90
N ALA A 196 -10.57 -25.79 -37.23
CA ALA A 196 -9.99 -26.92 -37.92
C ALA A 196 -8.52 -27.17 -37.56
N CYS A 197 -7.74 -26.12 -37.30
CA CYS A 197 -6.34 -26.24 -36.90
C CYS A 197 -6.17 -26.62 -35.41
N THR A 198 -7.15 -26.32 -34.54
CA THR A 198 -7.05 -26.54 -33.10
C THR A 198 -6.82 -28.02 -32.70
N PRO A 199 -7.60 -29.02 -33.20
CA PRO A 199 -7.34 -30.42 -32.84
C PRO A 199 -5.97 -30.92 -33.29
N LEU A 200 -5.52 -30.48 -34.48
CA LEU A 200 -4.21 -30.86 -35.02
C LEU A 200 -3.07 -30.23 -34.21
N MET A 201 -3.25 -28.99 -33.75
CA MET A 201 -2.32 -28.31 -32.84
C MET A 201 -2.20 -29.07 -31.52
N VAL A 202 -3.35 -29.46 -30.91
CA VAL A 202 -3.37 -30.27 -29.66
C VAL A 202 -2.69 -31.62 -29.88
N TYR A 203 -2.87 -32.26 -31.01
CA TYR A 203 -2.22 -33.53 -31.35
C TYR A 203 -0.69 -33.37 -31.35
N PHE A 204 -0.12 -32.37 -32.08
CA PHE A 204 1.31 -32.14 -32.13
C PHE A 204 1.88 -31.67 -30.77
N TYR A 205 1.12 -30.88 -30.00
CA TYR A 205 1.50 -30.47 -28.65
C TYR A 205 1.64 -31.71 -27.73
N ARG A 206 0.68 -32.65 -27.77
CA ARG A 206 0.78 -33.88 -26.97
C ARG A 206 1.98 -34.74 -27.40
N LYS A 207 2.21 -34.89 -28.70
CA LYS A 207 3.37 -35.63 -29.25
C LYS A 207 4.69 -35.01 -28.81
N HIS A 208 4.77 -33.69 -28.74
CA HIS A 208 5.95 -33.01 -28.20
C HIS A 208 6.07 -33.17 -26.68
N ARG A 209 4.99 -32.87 -25.93
CA ARG A 209 5.03 -32.75 -24.47
C ARG A 209 5.09 -34.09 -23.74
N ILE A 210 4.32 -35.09 -24.25
CA ILE A 210 4.17 -36.41 -23.62
C ILE A 210 5.13 -37.41 -24.25
N ASP A 211 5.06 -37.56 -25.60
CA ASP A 211 5.85 -38.60 -26.30
C ASP A 211 7.30 -38.11 -26.59
N ARG A 212 7.61 -36.84 -26.35
CA ARG A 212 8.94 -36.23 -26.53
C ARG A 212 9.58 -36.49 -27.90
N ILE A 213 8.80 -36.42 -28.97
CA ILE A 213 9.26 -36.69 -30.34
C ILE A 213 9.87 -35.41 -30.93
N PRO A 214 11.13 -35.41 -31.39
CA PRO A 214 11.77 -34.29 -32.08
C PRO A 214 11.01 -33.83 -33.31
N GLY A 215 10.99 -32.53 -33.58
CA GLY A 215 10.28 -31.92 -34.71
C GLY A 215 8.79 -31.66 -34.51
N MET A 216 8.18 -32.20 -33.44
CA MET A 216 6.76 -32.02 -33.18
C MET A 216 6.44 -30.62 -32.64
N TYR A 217 7.40 -30.01 -31.92
CA TYR A 217 7.25 -28.63 -31.46
C TYR A 217 7.16 -27.64 -32.63
N SER A 218 8.01 -27.72 -33.62
CA SER A 218 7.95 -26.82 -34.80
C SER A 218 6.62 -26.98 -35.59
N ARG A 219 6.06 -28.19 -35.67
CA ARG A 219 4.74 -28.42 -36.29
C ARG A 219 3.61 -27.82 -35.44
N TYR A 220 3.66 -27.99 -34.15
CA TYR A 220 2.77 -27.31 -33.20
C TYR A 220 2.84 -25.80 -33.36
N ALA A 221 4.08 -25.24 -33.37
CA ALA A 221 4.32 -23.81 -33.49
C ALA A 221 3.74 -23.20 -34.76
N LEU A 222 3.87 -23.87 -35.94
CA LEU A 222 3.24 -23.41 -37.18
C LEU A 222 1.70 -23.28 -37.06
N LEU A 223 1.05 -24.23 -36.41
CA LEU A 223 -0.39 -24.18 -36.21
C LEU A 223 -0.77 -23.09 -35.23
N GLU A 224 0.03 -22.86 -34.19
CA GLU A 224 -0.14 -21.75 -33.22
C GLU A 224 -0.10 -20.38 -33.94
N TRP A 225 0.87 -20.16 -34.81
CA TRP A 225 0.96 -18.95 -35.65
C TRP A 225 -0.24 -18.83 -36.62
N THR A 226 -0.73 -19.95 -37.14
CA THR A 226 -1.93 -19.94 -37.98
C THR A 226 -3.17 -19.53 -37.20
N LEU A 227 -3.34 -19.98 -35.94
CA LEU A 227 -4.44 -19.58 -35.07
C LEU A 227 -4.40 -18.08 -34.77
N VAL A 228 -3.22 -17.52 -34.45
CA VAL A 228 -3.04 -16.08 -34.25
C VAL A 228 -3.42 -15.29 -35.51
N ALA A 229 -2.96 -15.73 -36.68
CA ALA A 229 -3.31 -15.07 -37.95
C ALA A 229 -4.80 -15.09 -38.21
N MET A 230 -5.48 -16.22 -37.97
CA MET A 230 -6.93 -16.34 -38.14
C MET A 230 -7.72 -15.49 -37.16
N ASP A 231 -7.25 -15.34 -35.94
CA ASP A 231 -7.86 -14.47 -34.92
C ASP A 231 -7.77 -12.98 -35.31
N VAL A 232 -6.63 -12.54 -35.78
CA VAL A 232 -6.43 -11.15 -36.27
C VAL A 232 -7.26 -10.89 -37.51
N LEU A 233 -7.31 -11.85 -38.44
CA LEU A 233 -8.15 -11.74 -39.67
C LEU A 233 -9.65 -11.72 -39.35
N PHE A 234 -10.09 -12.49 -38.35
CA PHE A 234 -11.47 -12.47 -37.87
C PHE A 234 -11.87 -11.08 -37.36
N ASP A 235 -11.06 -10.49 -36.49
CA ASP A 235 -11.32 -9.15 -35.93
C ASP A 235 -11.24 -8.06 -37.02
N SER A 236 -10.39 -8.23 -38.05
CA SER A 236 -10.25 -7.28 -39.18
C SER A 236 -11.54 -7.08 -40.00
N ALA A 237 -12.40 -8.11 -40.06
CA ALA A 237 -13.68 -8.03 -40.74
C ALA A 237 -14.61 -6.95 -40.17
N SER A 238 -14.42 -6.54 -38.93
CA SER A 238 -15.15 -5.43 -38.29
C SER A 238 -14.94 -4.09 -38.99
N ALA A 239 -13.89 -3.93 -39.81
CA ALA A 239 -13.70 -2.73 -40.62
C ALA A 239 -14.86 -2.52 -41.60
N TRP A 240 -15.38 -3.58 -42.21
CA TRP A 240 -16.54 -3.48 -43.11
C TRP A 240 -17.83 -3.18 -42.35
N ASP A 241 -18.06 -3.78 -41.17
CA ASP A 241 -19.25 -3.47 -40.38
C ASP A 241 -19.23 -2.02 -39.88
N LEU A 242 -18.07 -1.55 -39.45
CA LEU A 242 -17.93 -0.18 -38.94
C LEU A 242 -17.83 0.89 -40.04
N SER A 243 -17.65 0.50 -41.29
CA SER A 243 -17.62 1.44 -42.43
C SER A 243 -18.93 2.22 -42.59
N VAL A 244 -20.06 1.70 -42.09
CA VAL A 244 -21.36 2.38 -42.11
C VAL A 244 -21.52 3.46 -41.04
N ILE A 245 -20.58 3.53 -40.07
CA ILE A 245 -20.57 4.51 -38.97
C ILE A 245 -19.60 5.63 -39.34
N GLN A 246 -20.09 6.87 -39.32
CA GLN A 246 -19.25 8.06 -39.42
C GLN A 246 -19.14 8.76 -38.09
N GLY A 247 -17.90 8.97 -37.64
CA GLY A 247 -17.59 9.82 -36.51
C GLY A 247 -17.47 11.30 -36.95
N GLU A 248 -18.04 12.22 -36.22
CA GLU A 248 -17.94 13.66 -36.48
C GLU A 248 -17.43 14.36 -35.22
N VAL A 249 -16.34 15.14 -35.34
CA VAL A 249 -15.89 16.07 -34.32
C VAL A 249 -16.11 17.49 -34.83
N SER A 250 -16.93 18.27 -34.13
CA SER A 250 -17.16 19.68 -34.42
C SER A 250 -16.35 20.54 -33.45
N PHE A 251 -15.50 21.42 -33.97
CA PHE A 251 -14.73 22.39 -33.19
C PHE A 251 -15.47 23.75 -33.22
N PRO A 252 -16.21 24.12 -32.15
CA PRO A 252 -16.76 25.47 -32.08
C PRO A 252 -15.63 26.47 -31.82
N LEU A 253 -15.40 27.42 -32.73
CA LEU A 253 -14.55 28.58 -32.47
C LEU A 253 -15.24 29.48 -31.43
N ILE A 254 -14.75 29.53 -30.22
CA ILE A 254 -15.25 30.45 -29.19
C ILE A 254 -14.66 31.85 -29.48
N LYS A 255 -15.44 32.73 -30.08
CA LYS A 255 -15.13 34.19 -30.03
C LYS A 255 -15.38 34.66 -28.61
N HIS A 256 -14.38 35.27 -27.99
CA HIS A 256 -14.57 36.05 -26.77
C HIS A 256 -15.41 37.30 -27.11
N GLU A 257 -16.71 37.16 -27.03
CA GLU A 257 -17.58 38.34 -26.90
C GLU A 257 -17.93 38.53 -25.42
N ASN A 258 -17.56 39.67 -24.87
CA ASN A 258 -18.05 40.15 -23.58
C ASN A 258 -19.57 40.38 -23.70
N SER A 259 -20.35 39.39 -23.36
CA SER A 259 -21.80 39.52 -23.25
C SER A 259 -22.27 38.65 -22.09
N ALA A 260 -22.81 39.33 -21.09
CA ALA A 260 -23.45 38.74 -19.93
C ALA A 260 -24.79 38.08 -20.34
N ALA A 261 -24.70 36.88 -20.89
CA ALA A 261 -25.83 35.95 -21.01
C ALA A 261 -25.45 34.64 -20.37
N ALA A 262 -26.19 34.23 -19.35
CA ALA A 262 -25.97 32.97 -18.62
C ALA A 262 -25.96 31.80 -19.59
N PRO A 263 -24.87 30.94 -19.62
CA PRO A 263 -24.81 29.83 -20.54
C PRO A 263 -25.77 28.74 -20.08
N LYS A 264 -26.69 28.38 -20.97
CA LYS A 264 -27.49 27.14 -20.83
C LYS A 264 -26.56 25.93 -20.74
N ASN A 265 -26.69 25.19 -19.65
CA ASN A 265 -26.20 23.87 -19.35
C ASN A 265 -25.54 23.07 -20.51
N GLN A 266 -24.23 23.27 -20.73
CA GLN A 266 -23.37 22.23 -21.30
C GLN A 266 -22.71 21.51 -20.10
N SER A 267 -23.22 20.34 -19.76
CA SER A 267 -22.69 19.51 -18.68
C SER A 267 -21.40 18.83 -19.15
N SER A 268 -20.26 19.49 -19.02
CA SER A 268 -18.97 18.79 -19.09
C SER A 268 -18.94 17.62 -18.10
N PRO A 269 -18.36 16.47 -18.47
CA PRO A 269 -18.33 15.31 -17.58
C PRO A 269 -17.58 15.65 -16.31
N VAL A 270 -18.21 15.44 -15.15
CA VAL A 270 -17.66 15.78 -13.82
C VAL A 270 -16.65 14.73 -13.37
N TRP A 271 -16.77 13.48 -13.86
CA TRP A 271 -16.00 12.34 -13.39
C TRP A 271 -14.48 12.46 -13.59
N PRO A 272 -13.92 12.99 -14.71
CA PRO A 272 -12.46 13.03 -14.86
C PRO A 272 -11.81 13.95 -13.82
N TRP A 273 -12.42 15.09 -13.55
CA TRP A 273 -12.00 16.00 -12.50
C TRP A 273 -12.04 15.33 -11.12
N THR A 274 -13.16 14.68 -10.79
CA THR A 274 -13.39 14.08 -9.48
C THR A 274 -12.40 12.93 -9.21
N VAL A 275 -12.15 12.06 -10.19
CA VAL A 275 -11.18 10.96 -10.08
C VAL A 275 -9.76 11.50 -9.93
N SER A 276 -9.38 12.50 -10.75
CA SER A 276 -8.06 13.13 -10.67
C SER A 276 -7.81 13.75 -9.30
N GLN A 277 -8.79 14.49 -8.75
CA GLN A 277 -8.66 15.09 -7.41
C GLN A 277 -8.57 14.03 -6.31
N ALA A 278 -9.31 12.92 -6.40
CA ALA A 278 -9.21 11.82 -5.44
C ALA A 278 -7.82 11.14 -5.49
N PHE A 279 -7.23 10.99 -6.68
CA PHE A 279 -5.89 10.45 -6.82
C PHE A 279 -4.81 11.42 -6.30
N LEU A 280 -4.92 12.71 -6.57
CA LEU A 280 -4.03 13.72 -6.00
C LEU A 280 -4.16 13.78 -4.47
N ALA A 281 -5.37 13.63 -3.93
CA ALA A 281 -5.58 13.51 -2.49
C ALA A 281 -4.91 12.25 -1.90
N PHE A 282 -4.96 11.11 -2.62
CA PHE A 282 -4.20 9.91 -2.24
C PHE A 282 -2.69 10.21 -2.15
N THR A 283 -2.11 10.90 -3.13
CA THR A 283 -0.68 11.25 -3.08
C THR A 283 -0.35 12.21 -1.93
N ALA A 284 -1.24 13.13 -1.62
CA ALA A 284 -1.08 14.06 -0.51
C ALA A 284 -1.14 13.34 0.85
N TRP A 285 -2.10 12.45 1.06
CA TRP A 285 -2.16 11.60 2.26
C TRP A 285 -0.93 10.71 2.39
N SER A 286 -0.45 10.13 1.28
CA SER A 286 0.77 9.33 1.28
C SER A 286 1.99 10.11 1.74
N THR A 287 2.15 11.36 1.28
CA THR A 287 3.24 12.24 1.70
C THR A 287 3.08 12.68 3.15
N TRP A 288 1.87 13.04 3.58
CA TRP A 288 1.55 13.40 4.96
C TRP A 288 1.85 12.26 5.94
N PHE A 289 1.40 11.04 5.66
CA PHE A 289 1.65 9.87 6.50
C PHE A 289 3.13 9.48 6.58
N GLY A 290 3.94 9.91 5.62
CA GLY A 290 5.39 9.73 5.62
C GLY A 290 6.16 10.77 6.43
N LEU A 291 5.55 11.91 6.81
CA LEU A 291 6.25 13.04 7.42
C LEU A 291 6.79 12.69 8.81
N ILE A 292 5.94 12.22 9.72
CA ILE A 292 6.34 11.98 11.11
C ILE A 292 7.42 10.90 11.22
N PRO A 293 7.28 9.69 10.64
CA PRO A 293 8.33 8.69 10.68
C PRO A 293 9.62 9.18 10.03
N THR A 294 9.53 9.95 8.96
CA THR A 294 10.70 10.51 8.30
C THR A 294 11.46 11.47 9.21
N ILE A 295 10.76 12.36 9.92
CA ILE A 295 11.38 13.36 10.79
C ILE A 295 12.03 12.72 12.01
N PHE A 296 11.27 11.92 12.78
CA PHE A 296 11.76 11.40 14.05
C PHE A 296 12.75 10.27 13.88
N TYR A 297 12.55 9.44 12.86
CA TYR A 297 13.37 8.27 12.69
C TYR A 297 14.76 8.59 12.13
N PHE A 298 14.85 9.42 11.11
CA PHE A 298 16.14 9.81 10.53
C PHE A 298 17.04 10.60 11.50
N SER A 299 16.48 11.28 12.47
CA SER A 299 17.28 11.96 13.51
C SER A 299 18.00 10.97 14.43
N VAL A 300 17.39 9.82 14.73
CA VAL A 300 17.97 8.77 15.58
C VAL A 300 19.18 8.10 14.93
N SER A 301 19.26 8.09 13.61
CA SER A 301 20.29 7.40 12.82
C SER A 301 21.50 8.26 12.46
N ASN A 302 21.85 9.25 13.28
CA ASN A 302 23.00 10.14 13.04
C ASN A 302 22.98 10.86 11.69
N MET A 303 21.80 11.27 11.24
CA MET A 303 21.64 12.08 10.05
C MET A 303 22.03 13.53 10.29
N ALA A 304 22.45 14.25 9.23
CA ALA A 304 22.85 15.65 9.32
C ALA A 304 21.71 16.59 9.71
N ALA A 305 20.46 16.25 9.37
CA ALA A 305 19.27 17.00 9.76
C ALA A 305 18.61 16.34 10.98
N GLU A 306 18.45 17.07 12.07
CA GLU A 306 17.77 16.60 13.26
C GLU A 306 16.25 16.68 13.13
N GLY A 307 15.53 15.75 13.74
CA GLY A 307 14.06 15.72 13.70
C GLY A 307 13.43 16.98 14.31
N VAL A 308 14.08 17.58 15.33
CA VAL A 308 13.66 18.85 15.94
C VAL A 308 13.68 20.00 14.94
N GLU A 309 14.70 20.10 14.08
CA GLU A 309 14.81 21.16 13.08
C GLU A 309 13.67 21.06 12.05
N LEU A 310 13.35 19.85 11.60
CA LEU A 310 12.26 19.62 10.66
C LEU A 310 10.89 19.79 11.32
N PHE A 311 10.78 19.50 12.61
CA PHE A 311 9.59 19.79 13.38
C PHE A 311 9.37 21.31 13.47
N VAL A 312 10.39 22.11 13.75
CA VAL A 312 10.34 23.58 13.76
C VAL A 312 9.95 24.11 12.36
N LEU A 313 10.51 23.57 11.29
CA LEU A 313 10.12 23.93 9.92
C LEU A 313 8.62 23.71 9.68
N SER A 314 8.05 22.60 10.15
CA SER A 314 6.62 22.34 10.07
C SER A 314 5.80 23.36 10.86
N GLN A 315 6.27 23.81 12.01
CA GLN A 315 5.64 24.89 12.79
C GLN A 315 5.69 26.21 12.04
N CYS A 316 6.80 26.56 11.41
CA CYS A 316 6.96 27.79 10.63
C CYS A 316 5.91 27.88 9.49
N VAL A 317 5.58 26.75 8.84
CA VAL A 317 4.52 26.74 7.82
C VAL A 317 3.15 27.09 8.41
N GLY A 318 2.81 26.55 9.57
CA GLY A 318 1.56 26.91 10.26
C GLY A 318 1.50 28.40 10.63
N ILE A 319 2.61 28.94 11.16
CA ILE A 319 2.73 30.36 11.48
C ILE A 319 2.59 31.23 10.22
N ALA A 320 3.25 30.84 9.12
CA ALA A 320 3.15 31.56 7.85
C ALA A 320 1.71 31.60 7.33
N LEU A 321 0.98 30.47 7.37
CA LEU A 321 -0.44 30.39 6.96
C LEU A 321 -1.33 31.32 7.81
N VAL A 322 -1.10 31.38 9.13
CA VAL A 322 -1.80 32.31 10.02
C VAL A 322 -1.50 33.76 9.66
N ALA A 323 -0.25 34.08 9.30
CA ALA A 323 0.19 35.43 8.93
C ALA A 323 -0.23 35.85 7.51
N MET A 324 -0.50 34.94 6.59
CA MET A 324 -0.84 35.26 5.18
C MET A 324 -2.08 36.15 5.03
N THR A 325 -3.08 36.03 5.88
CA THR A 325 -4.32 36.80 5.76
C THR A 325 -4.15 38.34 5.88
N PRO A 326 -3.32 38.88 6.81
CA PRO A 326 -2.99 40.30 6.81
C PRO A 326 -2.28 40.76 5.54
N ILE A 327 -1.30 39.98 5.07
CA ILE A 327 -0.56 40.26 3.83
C ILE A 327 -1.50 40.25 2.62
N GLU A 328 -2.42 39.30 2.53
CA GLU A 328 -3.43 39.23 1.48
C GLU A 328 -4.34 40.48 1.44
N ARG A 329 -4.71 41.04 2.61
CA ARG A 329 -5.49 42.29 2.68
C ARG A 329 -4.69 43.48 2.19
N LEU A 330 -3.41 43.55 2.54
CA LEU A 330 -2.52 44.65 2.09
C LEU A 330 -2.33 44.60 0.58
N VAL A 331 -2.14 43.41 0.00
CA VAL A 331 -1.95 43.22 -1.44
C VAL A 331 -3.22 43.48 -2.26
N ARG A 332 -4.41 43.25 -1.70
CA ARG A 332 -5.69 43.57 -2.39
C ARG A 332 -5.87 45.05 -2.66
N GLY A 333 -5.30 45.94 -1.85
CA GLY A 333 -5.31 47.38 -2.10
C GLY A 333 -4.50 47.84 -3.32
N THR A 334 -3.64 46.95 -3.87
CA THR A 334 -2.65 47.27 -4.89
C THR A 334 -2.84 46.59 -6.25
N HIS A 335 -4.02 46.04 -6.59
CA HIS A 335 -4.31 45.32 -7.85
C HIS A 335 -3.42 44.09 -8.15
N ALA A 336 -2.66 43.57 -7.21
CA ALA A 336 -1.78 42.43 -7.42
C ALA A 336 -2.50 41.11 -7.11
N MET A 337 -2.23 40.14 -7.91
CA MET A 337 -2.59 38.71 -7.96
C MET A 337 -3.25 38.16 -6.69
N SER A 338 -4.55 37.92 -6.73
CA SER A 338 -5.31 37.35 -5.63
C SER A 338 -4.85 35.89 -5.37
N ILE A 339 -4.30 35.61 -4.18
CA ILE A 339 -3.98 34.27 -3.72
C ILE A 339 -5.22 33.35 -3.74
N ARG A 340 -6.42 33.92 -3.78
CA ARG A 340 -7.69 33.18 -3.83
C ARG A 340 -7.95 32.48 -5.16
N HIS A 341 -7.38 32.96 -6.25
CA HIS A 341 -7.53 32.36 -7.57
C HIS A 341 -6.15 32.22 -8.25
N PRO A 342 -5.28 31.36 -7.74
CA PRO A 342 -3.96 31.21 -8.31
C PRO A 342 -4.06 30.76 -9.77
N HIS A 343 -3.16 31.26 -10.60
CA HIS A 343 -3.08 30.82 -11.98
C HIS A 343 -2.87 29.30 -12.05
N PRO A 344 -3.55 28.57 -12.96
CA PRO A 344 -3.46 27.11 -13.04
C PRO A 344 -2.03 26.57 -13.03
N TRP A 345 -1.14 27.23 -13.73
CA TRP A 345 0.27 26.83 -13.80
C TRP A 345 1.00 26.94 -12.46
N ILE A 346 0.61 27.88 -11.58
CA ILE A 346 1.18 27.97 -10.22
C ILE A 346 0.76 26.77 -9.39
N LEU A 347 -0.52 26.36 -9.48
CA LEU A 347 -1.01 25.14 -8.81
C LEU A 347 -0.33 23.89 -9.35
N VAL A 348 -0.24 23.76 -10.68
CA VAL A 348 0.45 22.61 -11.30
C VAL A 348 1.92 22.57 -10.90
N SER A 349 2.64 23.69 -10.95
CA SER A 349 4.05 23.74 -10.53
C SER A 349 4.22 23.37 -9.06
N GLY A 350 3.31 23.83 -8.19
CA GLY A 350 3.31 23.44 -6.78
C GLY A 350 3.06 21.95 -6.60
N TRP A 351 2.10 21.37 -7.30
CA TRP A 351 1.85 19.93 -7.26
C TRP A 351 3.04 19.13 -7.79
N VAL A 352 3.65 19.53 -8.91
CA VAL A 352 4.85 18.88 -9.46
C VAL A 352 6.00 18.91 -8.45
N ALA A 353 6.26 20.07 -7.83
CA ALA A 353 7.29 20.19 -6.80
C ALA A 353 7.00 19.30 -5.58
N SER A 354 5.74 19.22 -5.14
CA SER A 354 5.34 18.32 -4.05
C SER A 354 5.47 16.85 -4.42
N LEU A 355 5.09 16.45 -5.63
CA LEU A 355 5.25 15.07 -6.12
C LEU A 355 6.74 14.70 -6.24
N CYS A 356 7.58 15.60 -6.73
CA CYS A 356 9.03 15.40 -6.79
C CYS A 356 9.65 15.25 -5.39
N GLY A 357 9.31 16.10 -4.45
CA GLY A 357 9.82 16.03 -3.08
C GLY A 357 9.24 14.85 -2.27
N GLY A 358 7.96 14.55 -2.42
CA GLY A 358 7.27 13.53 -1.63
C GLY A 358 7.34 12.11 -2.20
N ILE A 359 7.48 11.96 -3.52
CA ILE A 359 7.46 10.64 -4.18
C ILE A 359 8.73 10.39 -5.00
N ALA A 360 9.18 11.33 -5.83
CA ALA A 360 10.36 11.12 -6.66
C ALA A 360 11.69 11.16 -5.86
N SER A 361 11.68 11.67 -4.62
CA SER A 361 12.85 11.70 -3.74
C SER A 361 13.41 10.32 -3.39
N TYR A 362 12.66 9.24 -3.61
CA TYR A 362 13.16 7.87 -3.45
C TYR A 362 14.44 7.59 -4.28
N ALA A 363 14.60 8.29 -5.42
CA ALA A 363 15.77 8.16 -6.29
C ALA A 363 17.06 8.79 -5.72
N LEU A 364 16.93 9.62 -4.67
CA LEU A 364 18.07 10.22 -4.01
C LEU A 364 18.82 9.18 -3.18
N GLN A 365 20.16 9.13 -3.35
CA GLN A 365 21.00 8.15 -2.65
C GLN A 365 21.08 8.46 -1.15
N SER A 366 21.31 9.71 -0.80
CA SER A 366 21.44 10.14 0.58
C SER A 366 20.10 10.12 1.31
N ALA A 367 20.06 9.50 2.48
CA ALA A 367 18.89 9.47 3.34
C ALA A 367 18.51 10.87 3.86
N SER A 368 19.49 11.72 4.18
CA SER A 368 19.24 13.10 4.60
C SER A 368 18.62 13.94 3.47
N MET A 369 19.05 13.76 2.22
CA MET A 369 18.44 14.43 1.07
C MET A 369 16.99 13.96 0.86
N ARG A 370 16.69 12.66 1.02
CA ARG A 370 15.31 12.16 0.97
C ARG A 370 14.44 12.75 2.07
N LEU A 371 14.98 12.84 3.29
CA LEU A 371 14.31 13.44 4.44
C LEU A 371 13.96 14.91 4.17
N THR A 372 14.94 15.71 3.76
CA THR A 372 14.76 17.14 3.47
C THR A 372 13.73 17.36 2.34
N ALA A 373 13.81 16.58 1.26
CA ALA A 373 12.87 16.66 0.15
C ALA A 373 11.44 16.29 0.58
N SER A 374 11.27 15.25 1.40
CA SER A 374 9.96 14.84 1.93
C SER A 374 9.36 15.89 2.87
N ALA A 375 10.16 16.48 3.77
CA ALA A 375 9.72 17.53 4.66
C ALA A 375 9.32 18.80 3.89
N GLY A 376 10.10 19.20 2.89
CA GLY A 376 9.77 20.30 1.99
C GLY A 376 8.48 20.07 1.19
N ALA A 377 8.27 18.85 0.72
CA ALA A 377 7.03 18.47 0.03
C ALA A 377 5.80 18.56 0.95
N CYS A 378 5.92 18.12 2.21
CA CYS A 378 4.86 18.25 3.20
C CYS A 378 4.53 19.72 3.53
N ALA A 379 5.55 20.55 3.67
CA ALA A 379 5.39 21.99 3.89
C ALA A 379 4.65 22.63 2.71
N LEU A 380 5.04 22.31 1.48
CA LEU A 380 4.38 22.79 0.28
C LEU A 380 2.94 22.28 0.16
N LEU A 381 2.67 21.01 0.48
CA LEU A 381 1.32 20.47 0.50
C LEU A 381 0.43 21.15 1.53
N ALA A 382 0.92 21.49 2.70
CA ALA A 382 0.15 22.24 3.70
C ALA A 382 -0.31 23.59 3.14
N VAL A 383 0.54 24.29 2.37
CA VAL A 383 0.18 25.55 1.70
C VAL A 383 -0.80 25.31 0.56
N LEU A 384 -0.51 24.36 -0.34
CA LEU A 384 -1.37 24.06 -1.50
C LEU A 384 -2.77 23.64 -1.06
N THR A 385 -2.88 22.76 -0.07
CA THR A 385 -4.18 22.32 0.44
C THR A 385 -4.93 23.44 1.16
N ALA A 386 -4.26 24.32 1.91
CA ALA A 386 -4.89 25.48 2.52
C ALA A 386 -5.48 26.42 1.47
N VAL A 387 -4.78 26.63 0.35
CA VAL A 387 -5.25 27.45 -0.77
C VAL A 387 -6.43 26.79 -1.49
N ASP A 388 -6.33 25.49 -1.81
CA ASP A 388 -7.40 24.75 -2.48
C ASP A 388 -8.68 24.70 -1.64
N TRP A 389 -8.59 24.53 -0.34
CA TRP A 389 -9.74 24.47 0.55
C TRP A 389 -10.36 25.84 0.80
N SER A 390 -9.53 26.91 0.85
CA SER A 390 -10.02 28.27 0.85
C SER A 390 -10.83 28.58 -0.42
N HIS A 391 -10.32 28.17 -1.57
CA HIS A 391 -11.02 28.31 -2.85
C HIS A 391 -12.30 27.46 -2.91
N ALA A 392 -12.26 26.22 -2.44
CA ALA A 392 -13.42 25.33 -2.39
C ALA A 392 -14.53 25.90 -1.48
N TRP A 393 -14.17 26.51 -0.36
CA TRP A 393 -15.09 27.22 0.51
C TRP A 393 -15.76 28.41 -0.21
N GLU A 394 -14.96 29.29 -0.83
CA GLU A 394 -15.45 30.51 -1.51
C GLU A 394 -16.35 30.21 -2.73
N THR A 395 -16.09 29.07 -3.41
CA THR A 395 -16.87 28.62 -4.58
C THR A 395 -18.05 27.69 -4.22
N GLY A 396 -18.30 27.42 -2.94
CA GLY A 396 -19.37 26.51 -2.49
C GLY A 396 -19.14 25.04 -2.81
N ARG A 397 -17.89 24.61 -3.08
CA ARG A 397 -17.51 23.26 -3.47
C ARG A 397 -16.86 22.46 -2.35
N LEU A 398 -16.91 22.95 -1.13
CA LEU A 398 -16.23 22.32 0.00
C LEU A 398 -16.66 20.87 0.21
N ASN A 399 -17.95 20.54 0.03
CA ASN A 399 -18.43 19.15 0.14
C ASN A 399 -17.73 18.21 -0.86
N GLU A 400 -17.52 18.67 -2.11
CA GLU A 400 -16.80 17.88 -3.12
C GLU A 400 -15.33 17.73 -2.75
N CYS A 401 -14.69 18.79 -2.28
CA CYS A 401 -13.29 18.79 -1.87
C CYS A 401 -13.04 17.84 -0.69
N VAL A 402 -13.83 17.94 0.38
CA VAL A 402 -13.72 17.03 1.56
C VAL A 402 -13.99 15.59 1.16
N ALA A 403 -15.01 15.34 0.34
CA ALA A 403 -15.33 14.01 -0.12
C ALA A 403 -14.18 13.37 -0.94
N THR A 404 -13.56 14.12 -1.86
CA THR A 404 -12.41 13.63 -2.63
C THR A 404 -11.21 13.32 -1.73
N TRP A 405 -10.97 14.15 -0.71
CA TRP A 405 -9.92 13.91 0.29
C TRP A 405 -10.15 12.65 1.09
N LEU A 406 -11.38 12.41 1.54
CA LEU A 406 -11.74 11.19 2.27
C LEU A 406 -11.61 9.93 1.41
N VAL A 407 -11.96 10.00 0.11
CA VAL A 407 -11.76 8.88 -0.82
C VAL A 407 -10.26 8.63 -1.05
N GLY A 408 -9.46 9.70 -1.18
CA GLY A 408 -7.99 9.59 -1.23
C GLY A 408 -7.39 8.95 0.02
N LEU A 409 -7.93 9.25 1.22
CA LEU A 409 -7.56 8.63 2.48
C LEU A 409 -7.81 7.11 2.46
N VAL A 410 -9.02 6.70 2.05
CA VAL A 410 -9.34 5.26 1.92
C VAL A 410 -8.43 4.61 0.88
N GLY A 411 -8.12 5.30 -0.23
CA GLY A 411 -7.15 4.84 -1.22
C GLY A 411 -5.75 4.60 -0.63
N ALA A 412 -5.27 5.49 0.24
CA ALA A 412 -4.00 5.32 0.94
C ALA A 412 -4.02 4.12 1.90
N LEU A 413 -5.13 3.94 2.63
CA LEU A 413 -5.30 2.79 3.52
C LEU A 413 -5.33 1.47 2.72
N VAL A 414 -6.07 1.41 1.61
CA VAL A 414 -6.12 0.22 0.73
C VAL A 414 -4.76 -0.09 0.14
N ALA A 415 -4.02 0.92 -0.32
CA ALA A 415 -2.66 0.74 -0.85
C ALA A 415 -1.71 0.18 0.22
N ARG A 416 -1.80 0.64 1.47
CA ARG A 416 -1.04 0.09 2.60
C ARG A 416 -1.43 -1.36 2.91
N TYR A 417 -2.72 -1.62 3.01
CA TYR A 417 -3.23 -2.97 3.28
C TYR A 417 -2.79 -3.98 2.22
N ALA A 418 -2.78 -3.58 0.94
CA ALA A 418 -2.28 -4.42 -0.15
C ALA A 418 -0.74 -4.56 -0.15
N ASN A 419 0.01 -3.55 0.29
CA ASN A 419 1.48 -3.52 0.27
C ASN A 419 2.11 -3.70 1.68
N HIS A 420 1.55 -4.60 2.48
CA HIS A 420 2.13 -5.02 3.78
C HIS A 420 2.38 -3.84 4.74
N ALA A 421 1.36 -3.02 4.96
CA ALA A 421 1.36 -1.83 5.81
C ALA A 421 2.35 -0.72 5.41
N ASN A 422 2.98 -0.82 4.26
CA ASN A 422 3.83 0.23 3.69
C ASN A 422 3.12 0.93 2.53
N LEU A 423 3.15 2.26 2.49
CA LEU A 423 2.73 2.98 1.29
C LEU A 423 3.77 2.79 0.18
N PRO A 424 3.36 2.37 -1.01
CA PRO A 424 4.30 2.07 -2.11
C PRO A 424 5.02 3.32 -2.65
N THR A 425 4.74 4.50 -2.12
CA THR A 425 5.29 5.80 -2.52
C THR A 425 6.16 6.45 -1.46
N TRP A 426 6.36 5.82 -0.32
CA TRP A 426 7.23 6.36 0.71
C TRP A 426 8.70 6.41 0.26
N VAL A 427 9.44 7.40 0.74
CA VAL A 427 10.84 7.66 0.33
C VAL A 427 11.83 6.57 0.76
N PHE A 428 11.44 5.72 1.68
CA PHE A 428 12.22 4.55 2.11
C PHE A 428 11.84 3.25 1.38
N MET A 429 10.92 3.33 0.43
CA MET A 429 10.57 2.22 -0.46
C MET A 429 11.35 2.35 -1.78
N ASP A 430 11.61 1.21 -2.43
CA ASP A 430 12.15 1.12 -3.78
C ASP A 430 11.53 -0.09 -4.53
N ALA A 431 11.97 -0.37 -5.72
CA ALA A 431 11.42 -1.48 -6.52
C ALA A 431 11.64 -2.84 -5.86
N THR A 432 12.69 -3.00 -5.05
CA THR A 432 13.08 -4.28 -4.43
C THR A 432 12.22 -4.61 -3.20
N ASN A 433 11.75 -3.58 -2.48
CA ASN A 433 10.97 -3.74 -1.26
C ASN A 433 9.47 -3.40 -1.39
N GLY A 434 8.96 -3.25 -2.62
CA GLY A 434 7.54 -3.03 -2.91
C GLY A 434 7.15 -1.59 -3.26
N GLY A 435 8.13 -0.72 -3.51
CA GLY A 435 7.89 0.64 -4.00
C GLY A 435 7.32 0.65 -5.43
N ARG A 436 6.39 1.59 -5.70
CA ARG A 436 5.73 1.76 -7.01
C ARG A 436 5.70 3.24 -7.42
N HIS A 437 6.77 3.96 -7.13
CA HIS A 437 6.89 5.41 -7.31
C HIS A 437 6.64 5.85 -8.76
N VAL A 438 7.29 5.18 -9.73
CA VAL A 438 7.16 5.53 -11.15
C VAL A 438 5.71 5.40 -11.64
N LEU A 439 5.02 4.32 -11.26
CA LEU A 439 3.61 4.13 -11.61
C LEU A 439 2.73 5.24 -11.03
N VAL A 440 2.88 5.53 -9.74
CA VAL A 440 2.07 6.54 -9.06
C VAL A 440 2.36 7.94 -9.60
N LEU A 441 3.63 8.28 -9.86
CA LEU A 441 4.02 9.56 -10.48
C LEU A 441 3.41 9.71 -11.88
N SER A 442 3.45 8.65 -12.70
CA SER A 442 2.87 8.67 -14.05
C SER A 442 1.37 8.96 -14.01
N ILE A 443 0.63 8.28 -13.12
CA ILE A 443 -0.81 8.53 -12.95
C ILE A 443 -1.06 9.95 -12.40
N ALA A 444 -0.25 10.41 -11.42
CA ALA A 444 -0.39 11.73 -10.84
C ALA A 444 -0.19 12.84 -11.87
N ILE A 445 0.80 12.71 -12.77
CA ILE A 445 1.03 13.67 -13.86
C ILE A 445 -0.21 13.73 -14.78
N VAL A 446 -0.79 12.60 -15.14
CA VAL A 446 -2.04 12.57 -15.92
C VAL A 446 -3.18 13.27 -15.15
N CYS A 447 -3.26 13.08 -13.84
CA CYS A 447 -4.25 13.72 -12.97
C CYS A 447 -4.08 15.23 -12.84
N LEU A 448 -2.93 15.81 -13.23
CA LEU A 448 -2.75 17.27 -13.29
C LEU A 448 -3.38 17.92 -14.53
N VAL A 449 -3.65 17.16 -15.59
CA VAL A 449 -4.23 17.69 -16.85
C VAL A 449 -5.53 18.45 -16.63
N PRO A 450 -6.51 18.00 -15.83
CA PRO A 450 -7.74 18.77 -15.60
C PRO A 450 -7.52 20.14 -14.93
N LEU A 451 -6.38 20.38 -14.29
CA LEU A 451 -6.08 21.67 -13.68
C LEU A 451 -5.76 22.75 -14.74
N VAL A 452 -5.21 22.37 -15.90
CA VAL A 452 -4.81 23.29 -16.97
C VAL A 452 -5.80 23.37 -18.12
N VAL A 453 -6.63 22.35 -18.34
CA VAL A 453 -7.59 22.30 -19.44
C VAL A 453 -8.84 23.14 -19.12
N PRO A 454 -9.09 24.26 -19.81
CA PRO A 454 -10.19 25.16 -19.49
C PRO A 454 -11.58 24.52 -19.53
N SER A 455 -11.81 23.56 -20.44
CA SER A 455 -13.09 22.85 -20.59
C SER A 455 -13.40 21.89 -19.44
N LEU A 456 -12.36 21.42 -18.74
CA LEU A 456 -12.45 20.57 -17.54
C LEU A 456 -12.39 21.39 -16.25
N ARG A 457 -11.88 22.62 -16.36
CA ARG A 457 -11.79 23.57 -15.24
C ARG A 457 -13.17 24.14 -14.93
N GLN A 458 -13.47 24.24 -13.68
CA GLN A 458 -14.80 24.63 -13.24
C GLN A 458 -14.84 26.13 -12.94
N LEU A 459 -15.87 26.79 -13.48
CA LEU A 459 -16.12 28.21 -13.22
C LEU A 459 -16.60 28.42 -11.77
N PRO A 460 -16.22 29.55 -11.13
CA PRO A 460 -16.65 29.86 -9.76
C PRO A 460 -18.18 30.09 -9.71
N THR A 461 -18.79 29.52 -8.67
CA THR A 461 -20.17 29.84 -8.27
C THR A 461 -20.21 31.07 -7.35
N PRO A 462 -21.33 31.74 -7.15
CA PRO A 462 -21.37 32.97 -6.36
C PRO A 462 -20.93 32.80 -4.90
N HIS A 463 -20.29 33.84 -4.38
CA HIS A 463 -19.65 33.89 -3.08
C HIS A 463 -20.55 33.49 -1.90
N VAL A 464 -20.05 32.59 -1.07
CA VAL A 464 -20.61 32.32 0.26
C VAL A 464 -20.16 33.43 1.22
N ARG A 465 -21.11 34.13 1.84
CA ARG A 465 -20.81 35.18 2.83
C ARG A 465 -20.15 34.55 4.08
N ARG A 466 -19.10 35.22 4.56
CA ARG A 466 -18.48 34.86 5.85
C ARG A 466 -19.45 35.13 7.00
N SER A 467 -19.52 34.24 7.96
CA SER A 467 -20.30 34.46 9.18
C SER A 467 -19.47 35.32 10.16
N PRO A 468 -20.02 36.34 10.77
CA PRO A 468 -19.36 37.02 11.89
C PRO A 468 -19.28 36.01 13.05
N SER A 469 -18.08 35.75 13.55
CA SER A 469 -17.84 34.79 14.62
C SER A 469 -16.91 35.36 15.68
N SER A 470 -17.05 34.87 16.90
CA SER A 470 -16.12 35.18 17.98
C SER A 470 -14.76 34.56 17.76
N PHE A 471 -13.71 35.18 18.32
CA PHE A 471 -12.34 34.60 18.28
C PHE A 471 -12.28 33.21 18.91
N GLY A 472 -13.05 32.97 19.99
CA GLY A 472 -13.13 31.65 20.64
C GLY A 472 -13.69 30.56 19.71
N SER A 473 -14.76 30.85 18.95
CA SER A 473 -15.31 29.91 17.96
C SER A 473 -14.31 29.55 16.87
N PHE A 474 -13.54 30.55 16.39
CA PHE A 474 -12.49 30.34 15.39
C PHE A 474 -11.40 29.37 15.90
N ILE A 475 -10.86 29.64 17.11
CA ILE A 475 -9.81 28.80 17.69
C ILE A 475 -10.30 27.40 17.92
N LEU A 476 -11.47 27.22 18.57
CA LEU A 476 -12.03 25.89 18.86
C LEU A 476 -12.24 25.07 17.59
N ALA A 477 -12.84 25.65 16.55
CA ALA A 477 -13.08 24.93 15.29
C ALA A 477 -11.77 24.53 14.58
N SER A 478 -10.76 25.41 14.62
CA SER A 478 -9.45 25.16 14.00
C SER A 478 -8.63 24.11 14.76
N VAL A 479 -8.64 24.17 16.09
CA VAL A 479 -7.98 23.20 16.96
C VAL A 479 -8.64 21.81 16.81
N ALA A 480 -9.98 21.75 16.80
CA ALA A 480 -10.69 20.47 16.58
C ALA A 480 -10.39 19.87 15.20
N LEU A 481 -10.22 20.68 14.15
CA LEU A 481 -9.80 20.20 12.83
C LEU A 481 -8.37 19.63 12.87
N GLY A 482 -7.43 20.28 13.57
CA GLY A 482 -6.06 19.77 13.75
C GLY A 482 -6.02 18.47 14.55
N THR A 483 -6.83 18.37 15.60
CA THR A 483 -6.99 17.14 16.39
C THR A 483 -7.55 16.00 15.54
N TRP A 484 -8.53 16.26 14.67
CA TRP A 484 -9.06 15.27 13.73
C TRP A 484 -7.95 14.75 12.78
N LEU A 485 -7.08 15.64 12.27
CA LEU A 485 -5.98 15.24 11.38
C LEU A 485 -5.02 14.26 12.06
N ILE A 486 -4.59 14.55 13.28
CA ILE A 486 -3.62 13.70 13.98
C ILE A 486 -4.27 12.39 14.46
N GLU A 487 -5.53 12.40 14.87
CA GLU A 487 -6.23 11.19 15.29
C GLU A 487 -6.45 10.21 14.12
N ILE A 488 -6.76 10.73 12.91
CA ILE A 488 -6.75 9.93 11.66
C ILE A 488 -5.37 9.29 11.44
N GLN A 489 -4.31 10.06 11.60
CA GLN A 489 -2.94 9.53 11.41
C GLN A 489 -2.57 8.49 12.46
N THR A 490 -2.94 8.72 13.72
CA THR A 490 -2.59 7.83 14.83
C THR A 490 -3.36 6.51 14.77
N LEU A 491 -4.65 6.53 14.49
CA LEU A 491 -5.52 5.37 14.64
C LEU A 491 -5.94 4.70 13.32
N LEU A 492 -6.03 5.47 12.21
CA LEU A 492 -6.62 5.00 10.96
C LEU A 492 -5.69 5.13 9.73
N SER A 493 -4.41 5.43 9.92
CA SER A 493 -3.46 5.45 8.81
C SER A 493 -3.07 4.05 8.33
N ASP A 494 -3.23 3.02 9.16
CA ASP A 494 -3.08 1.61 8.81
C ASP A 494 -4.22 0.76 9.37
N SER A 495 -4.61 -0.29 8.65
CA SER A 495 -5.72 -1.17 9.04
C SER A 495 -5.40 -2.11 10.21
N GLY A 496 -4.12 -2.34 10.51
CA GLY A 496 -3.65 -3.16 11.63
C GLY A 496 -3.52 -2.41 12.94
N THR A 497 -3.49 -1.07 12.92
CA THR A 497 -3.23 -0.26 14.13
C THR A 497 -4.22 -0.52 15.25
N LEU A 498 -5.53 -0.49 14.97
CA LEU A 498 -6.57 -0.76 15.97
C LEU A 498 -6.52 -2.20 16.50
N ILE A 499 -6.05 -3.14 15.68
CA ILE A 499 -5.84 -4.54 16.06
C ILE A 499 -4.66 -4.63 17.05
N ALA A 500 -3.54 -3.99 16.74
CA ALA A 500 -2.37 -3.95 17.62
C ALA A 500 -2.66 -3.28 18.97
N PHE A 501 -3.45 -2.20 18.96
CA PHE A 501 -3.88 -1.50 20.21
C PHE A 501 -4.66 -2.41 21.16
N THR A 502 -5.38 -3.37 20.63
CA THR A 502 -6.25 -4.28 21.41
C THR A 502 -5.68 -5.69 21.56
N TRP A 503 -4.45 -5.89 21.14
CA TRP A 503 -3.76 -7.16 21.29
C TRP A 503 -3.36 -7.39 22.75
N ALA A 504 -3.66 -8.58 23.28
CA ALA A 504 -3.32 -8.96 24.66
C ALA A 504 -2.67 -10.36 24.74
N GLY A 505 -2.40 -11.02 23.61
CA GLY A 505 -1.75 -12.33 23.59
C GLY A 505 -2.71 -13.51 23.65
N TYR A 506 -2.19 -14.65 24.07
CA TYR A 506 -2.85 -15.93 24.07
C TYR A 506 -3.34 -16.29 25.50
N PRO A 507 -4.35 -17.17 25.70
CA PRO A 507 -4.89 -18.16 24.75
C PRO A 507 -5.96 -17.63 23.77
N VAL A 508 -6.48 -16.46 23.98
CA VAL A 508 -7.51 -15.90 23.10
C VAL A 508 -6.86 -15.25 21.89
N ARG A 509 -6.93 -15.94 20.77
CA ARG A 509 -6.49 -15.37 19.51
C ARG A 509 -7.42 -14.21 19.13
N GLY A 510 -6.95 -12.98 19.29
CA GLY A 510 -7.67 -11.78 18.92
C GLY A 510 -7.80 -11.58 17.39
N PRO A 511 -8.31 -10.42 16.95
CA PRO A 511 -8.33 -10.05 15.54
C PRO A 511 -6.91 -9.98 14.99
N GLN A 512 -6.75 -10.31 13.69
CA GLN A 512 -5.46 -10.27 12.98
C GLN A 512 -5.54 -9.29 11.82
N ALA A 513 -4.41 -8.67 11.46
CA ALA A 513 -4.36 -7.70 10.35
C ALA A 513 -4.92 -8.29 9.04
N VAL A 514 -4.67 -9.57 8.77
CA VAL A 514 -5.34 -10.34 7.71
C VAL A 514 -6.04 -11.53 8.36
N PRO A 515 -7.37 -11.68 8.25
CA PRO A 515 -8.28 -10.94 7.34
C PRO A 515 -8.97 -9.70 7.94
N HIS A 516 -8.88 -9.44 9.27
CA HIS A 516 -9.79 -8.51 9.96
C HIS A 516 -9.47 -7.02 9.68
N GLY A 517 -8.28 -6.68 9.17
CA GLY A 517 -7.98 -5.34 8.67
C GLY A 517 -8.96 -4.87 7.57
N MET A 518 -9.54 -5.82 6.81
CA MET A 518 -10.59 -5.53 5.83
C MET A 518 -11.84 -4.91 6.48
N TRP A 519 -12.15 -5.24 7.73
CA TRP A 519 -13.29 -4.67 8.46
C TRP A 519 -13.07 -3.19 8.76
N VAL A 520 -11.82 -2.78 9.08
CA VAL A 520 -11.44 -1.37 9.26
C VAL A 520 -11.61 -0.61 7.95
N VAL A 521 -11.09 -1.15 6.83
CA VAL A 521 -11.26 -0.57 5.49
C VAL A 521 -12.74 -0.38 5.15
N SER A 522 -13.55 -1.41 5.39
CA SER A 522 -14.99 -1.39 5.11
C SER A 522 -15.73 -0.37 5.99
N ALA A 523 -15.43 -0.31 7.30
CA ALA A 523 -16.02 0.66 8.22
C ALA A 523 -15.69 2.10 7.81
N MET A 524 -14.44 2.38 7.43
CA MET A 524 -14.05 3.69 6.91
C MET A 524 -14.77 4.03 5.60
N ALA A 525 -14.91 3.09 4.67
CA ALA A 525 -15.62 3.32 3.41
C ALA A 525 -17.11 3.60 3.64
N VAL A 526 -17.75 2.90 4.60
CA VAL A 526 -19.13 3.21 5.03
C VAL A 526 -19.19 4.60 5.64
N SER A 527 -18.28 4.96 6.55
CA SER A 527 -18.18 6.28 7.16
C SER A 527 -18.07 7.40 6.12
N VAL A 528 -17.19 7.24 5.14
CA VAL A 528 -17.00 8.19 4.03
C VAL A 528 -18.25 8.28 3.17
N THR A 529 -18.90 7.17 2.88
CA THR A 529 -20.17 7.15 2.13
C THR A 529 -21.27 7.90 2.88
N LEU A 530 -21.40 7.66 4.19
CA LEU A 530 -22.33 8.40 5.05
C LEU A 530 -22.02 9.90 5.05
N SER A 531 -20.75 10.30 5.16
CA SER A 531 -20.33 11.70 5.10
C SER A 531 -20.67 12.35 3.75
N MET A 532 -20.58 11.63 2.64
CA MET A 532 -20.91 12.15 1.31
C MET A 532 -22.41 12.37 1.11
N TRP A 533 -23.23 11.44 1.53
CA TRP A 533 -24.68 11.48 1.28
C TRP A 533 -25.46 12.17 2.39
N TYR A 534 -24.96 12.10 3.62
CA TYR A 534 -25.52 12.70 4.83
C TYR A 534 -24.45 13.52 5.57
N PRO A 535 -23.96 14.60 5.01
CA PRO A 535 -22.71 15.28 5.41
C PRO A 535 -22.74 15.93 6.82
N TYR A 536 -23.86 15.91 7.50
CA TYR A 536 -24.02 16.35 8.90
C TYR A 536 -24.04 15.21 9.94
N THR A 537 -23.93 13.96 9.50
CA THR A 537 -23.97 12.79 10.41
C THR A 537 -22.84 12.82 11.43
N GLY A 538 -21.64 13.24 11.04
CA GLY A 538 -20.47 13.34 11.93
C GLY A 538 -20.63 14.34 13.09
N SER A 539 -21.55 15.31 13.02
CA SER A 539 -21.90 16.22 14.13
C SER A 539 -23.15 15.80 14.91
N SER A 540 -23.71 14.61 14.67
CA SER A 540 -24.82 14.06 15.46
C SER A 540 -24.33 13.66 16.86
N VAL A 541 -25.22 13.78 17.86
CA VAL A 541 -24.90 13.35 19.22
C VAL A 541 -24.52 11.88 19.26
N LEU A 542 -25.22 11.06 18.46
CA LEU A 542 -24.92 9.64 18.35
C LEU A 542 -23.51 9.37 17.83
N ALA A 543 -23.07 10.07 16.77
CA ALA A 543 -21.72 9.89 16.21
C ALA A 543 -20.64 10.32 17.21
N ILE A 544 -20.82 11.45 17.90
CA ILE A 544 -19.90 11.93 18.95
C ILE A 544 -19.83 10.94 20.10
N ALA A 545 -21.00 10.47 20.60
CA ALA A 545 -21.04 9.51 21.70
C ALA A 545 -20.44 8.15 21.31
N LEU A 546 -20.72 7.67 20.08
CA LEU A 546 -20.19 6.40 19.59
C LEU A 546 -18.68 6.47 19.38
N HIS A 547 -18.15 7.62 18.95
CA HIS A 547 -16.71 7.83 18.85
C HIS A 547 -16.04 7.81 20.22
N ALA A 548 -16.52 8.60 21.17
CA ALA A 548 -15.98 8.64 22.53
C ALA A 548 -16.07 7.27 23.23
N LEU A 549 -17.17 6.55 23.05
CA LEU A 549 -17.33 5.17 23.52
C LEU A 549 -16.32 4.23 22.84
N GLY A 550 -16.11 4.37 21.53
CA GLY A 550 -15.12 3.59 20.78
C GLY A 550 -13.72 3.77 21.32
N VAL A 551 -13.29 5.02 21.56
CA VAL A 551 -11.98 5.33 22.16
C VAL A 551 -11.87 4.73 23.58
N TYR A 552 -12.90 4.90 24.40
CA TYR A 552 -12.94 4.29 25.73
C TYR A 552 -12.79 2.76 25.67
N ILE A 553 -13.54 2.09 24.78
CA ILE A 553 -13.50 0.63 24.65
C ILE A 553 -12.11 0.18 24.17
N VAL A 554 -11.48 0.85 23.20
CA VAL A 554 -10.10 0.54 22.75
C VAL A 554 -9.08 0.66 23.86
N LEU A 555 -9.24 1.65 24.73
CA LEU A 555 -8.29 1.90 25.83
C LEU A 555 -8.45 0.91 26.98
N VAL A 556 -9.68 0.50 27.29
CA VAL A 556 -9.98 -0.31 28.49
C VAL A 556 -10.02 -1.80 28.19
N TYR A 557 -10.52 -2.19 27.03
CA TYR A 557 -10.74 -3.59 26.69
C TYR A 557 -9.74 -4.07 25.63
N ASP A 558 -9.47 -5.37 25.68
CA ASP A 558 -8.58 -6.06 24.75
C ASP A 558 -9.38 -6.99 23.79
N HIS A 559 -8.68 -7.65 22.86
CA HIS A 559 -9.19 -8.62 21.91
C HIS A 559 -10.37 -8.09 21.08
N TRP A 560 -11.38 -8.92 20.86
CA TRP A 560 -12.53 -8.65 20.00
C TRP A 560 -13.40 -7.48 20.51
N LEU A 561 -13.54 -7.33 21.81
CA LEU A 561 -14.33 -6.23 22.37
C LEU A 561 -13.61 -4.89 22.15
N GLY A 562 -12.32 -4.85 22.44
CA GLY A 562 -11.48 -3.68 22.12
C GLY A 562 -11.54 -3.33 20.64
N PHE A 563 -11.41 -4.32 19.76
CA PHE A 563 -11.46 -4.14 18.32
C PHE A 563 -12.84 -3.64 17.83
N ALA A 564 -13.94 -4.08 18.45
CA ALA A 564 -15.28 -3.54 18.17
C ALA A 564 -15.33 -2.02 18.47
N GLY A 565 -14.70 -1.56 19.56
CA GLY A 565 -14.49 -0.13 19.82
C GLY A 565 -13.72 0.55 18.71
N GLY A 566 -12.65 -0.09 18.20
CA GLY A 566 -11.88 0.40 17.04
C GLY A 566 -12.73 0.53 15.77
N LEU A 567 -13.63 -0.41 15.50
CA LEU A 567 -14.57 -0.30 14.37
C LEU A 567 -15.56 0.86 14.55
N CYS A 568 -15.96 1.18 15.78
CA CYS A 568 -16.77 2.38 16.07
C CYS A 568 -15.98 3.66 15.72
N ILE A 569 -14.69 3.72 16.04
CA ILE A 569 -13.81 4.85 15.64
C ILE A 569 -13.73 4.92 14.10
N ALA A 570 -13.44 3.81 13.42
CA ALA A 570 -13.34 3.76 11.96
C ALA A 570 -14.66 4.18 11.26
N LEU A 571 -15.81 3.89 11.87
CA LEU A 571 -17.13 4.27 11.36
C LEU A 571 -17.47 5.74 11.61
N THR A 572 -16.92 6.38 12.63
CA THR A 572 -17.32 7.73 13.05
C THR A 572 -16.31 8.81 12.66
N LEU A 573 -15.03 8.58 12.86
CA LEU A 573 -13.98 9.59 12.72
C LEU A 573 -13.90 10.19 11.28
N PRO A 574 -13.92 9.42 10.17
CA PRO A 574 -13.94 10.01 8.83
C PRO A 574 -15.19 10.85 8.57
N ALA A 575 -16.36 10.48 9.12
CA ALA A 575 -17.59 11.24 8.93
C ALA A 575 -17.57 12.61 9.63
N MET A 576 -16.72 12.80 10.64
CA MET A 576 -16.55 14.07 11.35
C MET A 576 -15.86 15.15 10.51
N ALA A 577 -15.14 14.79 9.43
CA ALA A 577 -14.44 15.72 8.57
C ALA A 577 -15.37 16.82 8.04
N MET A 578 -16.52 16.46 7.46
CA MET A 578 -17.40 17.40 6.78
C MET A 578 -17.84 18.56 7.69
N PRO A 579 -18.43 18.32 8.89
CA PRO A 579 -18.80 19.42 9.79
C PRO A 579 -17.60 20.19 10.35
N LEU A 580 -16.45 19.55 10.61
CA LEU A 580 -15.26 20.24 11.09
C LEU A 580 -14.70 21.21 10.06
N PHE A 581 -14.55 20.80 8.80
CA PHE A 581 -14.10 21.68 7.73
C PHE A 581 -15.06 22.84 7.49
N HIS A 582 -16.36 22.60 7.50
CA HIS A 582 -17.36 23.67 7.37
C HIS A 582 -17.37 24.64 8.55
N SER A 583 -17.06 24.17 9.76
CA SER A 583 -16.93 25.05 10.93
C SER A 583 -15.65 25.88 10.85
N ALA A 584 -14.49 25.24 10.69
CA ALA A 584 -13.19 25.92 10.70
C ALA A 584 -13.04 26.93 9.56
N LEU A 585 -13.39 26.57 8.31
CA LEU A 585 -13.21 27.41 7.14
C LEU A 585 -14.23 28.55 7.03
N ALA A 586 -15.33 28.50 7.79
CA ALA A 586 -16.34 29.59 7.81
C ALA A 586 -15.79 30.91 8.34
N HIS A 587 -14.73 30.87 9.14
CA HIS A 587 -14.13 32.05 9.76
C HIS A 587 -13.06 32.69 8.87
N HIS A 588 -11.87 32.14 8.88
CA HIS A 588 -10.72 32.56 8.08
C HIS A 588 -9.99 31.35 7.53
N PRO A 589 -10.30 30.90 6.30
CA PRO A 589 -9.82 29.62 5.78
C PRO A 589 -8.30 29.37 5.96
N LEU A 590 -7.45 30.32 5.51
CA LEU A 590 -6.00 30.17 5.61
C LEU A 590 -5.51 30.12 7.07
N ARG A 591 -6.05 30.99 7.94
CA ARG A 591 -5.68 31.00 9.37
C ARG A 591 -6.16 29.72 10.06
N ALA A 592 -7.36 29.25 9.73
CA ALA A 592 -7.90 28.03 10.29
C ALA A 592 -7.03 26.81 9.95
N MET A 593 -6.59 26.74 8.70
CA MET A 593 -5.66 25.69 8.27
C MET A 593 -4.29 25.81 8.94
N GLY A 594 -3.79 27.05 9.16
CA GLY A 594 -2.55 27.26 9.90
C GLY A 594 -2.65 26.81 11.35
N VAL A 595 -3.74 27.16 12.05
CA VAL A 595 -3.96 26.70 13.45
C VAL A 595 -4.17 25.18 13.50
N ALA A 596 -4.91 24.60 12.55
CA ALA A 596 -5.09 23.15 12.48
C ALA A 596 -3.76 22.41 12.27
N TRP A 597 -2.90 22.91 11.38
CA TRP A 597 -1.56 22.38 11.15
C TRP A 597 -0.70 22.43 12.41
N LEU A 598 -0.64 23.60 13.08
CA LEU A 598 0.10 23.76 14.33
C LEU A 598 -0.40 22.80 15.41
N THR A 599 -1.72 22.65 15.55
CA THR A 599 -2.32 21.72 16.51
C THR A 599 -1.95 20.27 16.19
N ALA A 600 -2.10 19.83 14.94
CA ALA A 600 -1.77 18.46 14.54
C ALA A 600 -0.28 18.15 14.78
N THR A 601 0.61 19.07 14.44
CA THR A 601 2.06 18.92 14.65
C THR A 601 2.42 18.88 16.12
N PHE A 602 1.79 19.73 16.94
CA PHE A 602 2.00 19.76 18.40
C PHE A 602 1.52 18.45 19.06
N LEU A 603 0.32 17.97 18.73
CA LEU A 603 -0.21 16.71 19.25
C LEU A 603 0.60 15.50 18.78
N ALA A 604 1.12 15.52 17.55
CA ALA A 604 2.06 14.50 17.08
C ALA A 604 3.32 14.42 17.95
N PHE A 605 3.88 15.58 18.32
CA PHE A 605 5.02 15.66 19.23
C PHE A 605 4.68 15.14 20.64
N LEU A 606 3.53 15.50 21.19
CA LEU A 606 3.07 14.96 22.47
C LEU A 606 2.91 13.44 22.41
N GLY A 607 2.39 12.91 21.29
CA GLY A 607 2.28 11.47 21.06
C GLY A 607 3.63 10.74 21.09
N VAL A 608 4.70 11.35 20.61
CA VAL A 608 6.07 10.81 20.74
C VAL A 608 6.54 10.81 22.18
N LEU A 609 6.27 11.87 22.94
CA LEU A 609 6.69 11.99 24.35
C LEU A 609 6.03 10.93 25.26
N THR A 610 4.92 10.32 24.87
CA THR A 610 4.30 9.25 25.68
C THR A 610 5.18 8.01 25.82
N THR A 611 6.19 7.84 24.97
CA THR A 611 7.12 6.70 24.96
C THR A 611 8.59 7.11 25.01
N ALA A 612 8.88 8.41 25.06
CA ALA A 612 10.22 8.93 25.08
C ALA A 612 10.95 8.66 26.40
N TYR A 613 12.25 8.84 26.39
CA TYR A 613 13.10 8.78 27.60
C TYR A 613 12.68 9.79 28.64
N ALA A 614 12.76 9.42 29.92
CA ALA A 614 12.35 10.27 31.03
C ALA A 614 13.11 11.60 31.11
N PHE A 615 14.35 11.67 30.61
CA PHE A 615 15.17 12.87 30.59
C PHE A 615 14.77 13.94 29.58
N LEU A 616 13.95 13.59 28.59
CA LEU A 616 13.49 14.57 27.59
C LEU A 616 12.51 15.58 28.21
N PRO A 617 12.62 16.88 27.88
CA PRO A 617 11.71 17.90 28.42
C PRO A 617 10.24 17.56 28.11
N GLY A 618 9.44 17.47 29.17
CA GLY A 618 8.02 17.11 29.10
C GLY A 618 7.72 15.61 29.08
N ALA A 619 8.70 14.75 28.78
CA ALA A 619 8.47 13.29 28.73
C ALA A 619 8.14 12.74 30.12
N TYR A 620 8.73 13.22 31.20
CA TYR A 620 8.42 12.80 32.56
C TYR A 620 6.93 13.01 32.96
N VAL A 621 6.22 13.95 32.30
CA VAL A 621 4.78 14.17 32.49
C VAL A 621 3.95 13.33 31.52
N MET A 622 4.43 13.19 30.27
CA MET A 622 3.65 12.55 29.21
C MET A 622 3.84 11.04 29.14
N ARG A 623 4.94 10.52 29.65
CA ARG A 623 5.31 9.10 29.62
C ARG A 623 4.20 8.24 30.22
N GLU A 624 3.85 7.17 29.54
CA GLU A 624 2.76 6.24 29.93
C GLU A 624 1.33 6.84 29.93
N HIS A 625 1.15 8.04 29.35
CA HIS A 625 -0.12 8.75 29.33
C HIS A 625 -0.80 8.78 27.93
N THR A 626 -0.56 7.80 27.05
CA THR A 626 -1.22 7.71 25.74
C THR A 626 -2.76 7.75 25.87
N GLY A 627 -3.32 7.05 26.85
CA GLY A 627 -4.76 7.05 27.08
C GLY A 627 -5.30 8.43 27.47
N ALA A 628 -4.57 9.19 28.29
CA ALA A 628 -4.93 10.55 28.65
C ALA A 628 -4.87 11.50 27.44
N LEU A 629 -3.85 11.36 26.58
CA LEU A 629 -3.72 12.14 25.35
C LEU A 629 -4.90 11.87 24.39
N LEU A 630 -5.22 10.62 24.10
CA LEU A 630 -6.37 10.26 23.27
C LEU A 630 -7.70 10.73 23.88
N GLY A 631 -7.84 10.69 25.21
CA GLY A 631 -8.99 11.24 25.93
C GLY A 631 -9.15 12.75 25.74
N ILE A 632 -8.05 13.50 25.82
CA ILE A 632 -8.02 14.95 25.56
C ILE A 632 -8.36 15.24 24.09
N GLU A 633 -7.79 14.51 23.15
CA GLU A 633 -8.08 14.64 21.72
C GLU A 633 -9.58 14.40 21.44
N THR A 634 -10.14 13.33 21.97
CA THR A 634 -11.59 13.01 21.86
C THR A 634 -12.47 14.10 22.48
N ALA A 635 -12.07 14.68 23.61
CA ALA A 635 -12.82 15.78 24.25
C ALA A 635 -12.79 17.05 23.39
N ILE A 636 -11.66 17.40 22.81
CA ILE A 636 -11.50 18.54 21.88
C ILE A 636 -12.40 18.34 20.65
N LEU A 637 -12.34 17.16 20.03
CA LEU A 637 -13.20 16.82 18.89
C LEU A 637 -14.68 16.90 19.23
N SER A 638 -15.09 16.31 20.34
CA SER A 638 -16.48 16.31 20.80
C SER A 638 -16.99 17.73 21.01
N TRP A 639 -16.20 18.57 21.65
CA TRP A 639 -16.55 19.97 21.91
C TRP A 639 -16.60 20.79 20.60
N GLY A 640 -15.63 20.62 19.71
CA GLY A 640 -15.62 21.28 18.41
C GLY A 640 -16.82 20.91 17.53
N LEU A 641 -17.21 19.63 17.51
CA LEU A 641 -18.39 19.14 16.79
C LEU A 641 -19.71 19.63 17.40
N TRP A 642 -19.79 19.65 18.74
CA TRP A 642 -20.92 20.23 19.44
C TRP A 642 -21.10 21.72 19.13
N HIS A 643 -20.01 22.46 19.11
CA HIS A 643 -19.98 23.87 18.73
C HIS A 643 -20.41 24.07 17.27
N ALA A 644 -19.84 23.31 16.32
CA ALA A 644 -20.22 23.30 14.92
C ALA A 644 -21.73 23.09 14.70
N ARG A 645 -22.33 22.19 15.51
CA ARG A 645 -23.78 21.94 15.49
C ARG A 645 -24.58 23.18 15.91
N ARG A 646 -24.14 23.91 16.97
CA ARG A 646 -24.80 25.13 17.44
C ARG A 646 -24.67 26.30 16.44
N GLU A 647 -23.58 26.41 15.72
CA GLU A 647 -23.35 27.45 14.71
C GLU A 647 -24.15 27.29 13.40
N GLY A 648 -25.07 26.33 13.33
CA GLY A 648 -25.89 26.12 12.13
C GLY A 648 -25.13 25.58 10.91
N VAL A 649 -24.04 24.84 11.12
CA VAL A 649 -23.26 24.18 10.06
C VAL A 649 -24.14 23.33 9.13
N ARG A 650 -25.24 22.75 9.64
CA ARG A 650 -26.21 22.00 8.84
C ARG A 650 -26.79 22.81 7.69
N ALA A 651 -27.18 24.07 7.93
CA ALA A 651 -27.72 24.95 6.89
C ALA A 651 -26.65 25.28 5.83
N ARG A 652 -25.40 25.52 6.25
CA ARG A 652 -24.28 25.81 5.35
C ARG A 652 -23.99 24.62 4.43
N ILE A 653 -23.98 23.41 4.96
CA ILE A 653 -23.76 22.17 4.20
C ILE A 653 -24.91 21.94 3.20
N ALA A 654 -26.15 22.14 3.62
CA ALA A 654 -27.33 21.92 2.77
C ALA A 654 -27.35 22.83 1.53
N HIS A 655 -26.90 24.07 1.65
CA HIS A 655 -26.81 25.01 0.52
C HIS A 655 -25.75 24.61 -0.52
N ALA A 656 -24.77 23.76 -0.18
CA ALA A 656 -23.69 23.30 -1.07
C ALA A 656 -24.08 22.05 -1.91
N THR A 657 -25.31 21.52 -1.80
CA THR A 657 -25.73 20.26 -2.45
C THR A 657 -26.49 20.50 -3.75
N GLY A 658 -25.81 20.83 -4.85
CA GLY A 658 -26.39 20.95 -6.21
C GLY A 658 -26.40 19.63 -7.01
N ALA A 659 -27.06 19.63 -8.19
CA ALA A 659 -27.10 18.45 -9.10
C ALA A 659 -25.71 17.97 -9.52
N ARG A 660 -24.75 18.87 -9.63
CA ARG A 660 -23.35 18.57 -9.92
C ARG A 660 -22.67 17.83 -8.75
N SER A 661 -22.84 18.33 -7.51
CA SER A 661 -22.29 17.67 -6.31
C SER A 661 -22.80 16.23 -6.21
N ARG A 662 -24.08 15.98 -6.52
CA ARG A 662 -24.63 14.60 -6.56
C ARG A 662 -23.95 13.71 -7.62
N ARG A 663 -23.55 14.23 -8.79
CA ARG A 663 -22.81 13.43 -9.79
C ARG A 663 -21.40 13.11 -9.29
N ALA A 664 -20.71 14.08 -8.69
CA ALA A 664 -19.39 13.84 -8.08
C ALA A 664 -19.47 12.77 -6.97
N MET A 665 -20.49 12.86 -6.08
CA MET A 665 -20.69 11.87 -5.01
C MET A 665 -20.94 10.46 -5.57
N ARG A 666 -21.71 10.31 -6.67
CA ARG A 666 -21.89 8.99 -7.34
C ARG A 666 -20.58 8.43 -7.86
N THR A 667 -19.75 9.26 -8.51
CA THR A 667 -18.42 8.85 -9.00
C THR A 667 -17.53 8.41 -7.84
N LEU A 668 -17.49 9.18 -6.75
CA LEU A 668 -16.70 8.85 -5.56
C LEU A 668 -17.19 7.58 -4.86
N THR A 669 -18.51 7.36 -4.80
CA THR A 669 -19.10 6.12 -4.26
C THR A 669 -18.68 4.91 -5.10
N ALA A 670 -18.74 5.03 -6.44
CA ALA A 670 -18.28 3.95 -7.33
C ALA A 670 -16.78 3.66 -7.14
N LEU A 671 -15.95 4.70 -6.96
CA LEU A 671 -14.52 4.55 -6.69
C LEU A 671 -14.27 3.87 -5.32
N LEU A 672 -15.03 4.24 -4.27
CA LEU A 672 -14.96 3.57 -2.96
C LEU A 672 -15.33 2.09 -3.05
N VAL A 673 -16.40 1.74 -3.79
CA VAL A 673 -16.77 0.34 -4.01
C VAL A 673 -15.66 -0.42 -4.71
N ALA A 674 -15.02 0.19 -5.72
CA ALA A 674 -13.86 -0.42 -6.40
C ALA A 674 -12.67 -0.60 -5.46
N LEU A 675 -12.37 0.38 -4.60
CA LEU A 675 -11.29 0.29 -3.60
C LEU A 675 -11.56 -0.81 -2.57
N VAL A 676 -12.78 -0.91 -2.04
CA VAL A 676 -13.16 -1.99 -1.11
C VAL A 676 -13.10 -3.35 -1.81
N GLY A 677 -13.56 -3.43 -3.07
CA GLY A 677 -13.45 -4.63 -3.90
C GLY A 677 -11.98 -5.07 -4.10
N ALA A 678 -11.09 -4.13 -4.39
CA ALA A 678 -9.66 -4.41 -4.49
C ALA A 678 -9.06 -4.86 -3.14
N ALA A 679 -9.44 -4.24 -2.04
CA ALA A 679 -8.98 -4.61 -0.72
C ALA A 679 -9.47 -6.02 -0.29
N SER A 680 -10.66 -6.45 -0.74
CA SER A 680 -11.21 -7.77 -0.42
C SER A 680 -10.42 -8.94 -1.04
N VAL A 681 -9.58 -8.66 -2.06
CA VAL A 681 -8.66 -9.65 -2.64
C VAL A 681 -7.49 -9.96 -1.70
N VAL A 682 -7.08 -9.01 -0.87
CA VAL A 682 -5.91 -9.18 0.03
C VAL A 682 -6.07 -10.39 0.98
N PRO A 683 -7.20 -10.57 1.70
CA PRO A 683 -7.38 -11.75 2.52
C PRO A 683 -7.33 -13.06 1.74
N LEU A 684 -7.85 -13.08 0.52
CA LEU A 684 -7.85 -14.30 -0.33
C LEU A 684 -6.44 -14.76 -0.70
N VAL A 685 -5.51 -13.79 -0.87
CA VAL A 685 -4.13 -14.08 -1.29
C VAL A 685 -3.19 -14.26 -0.10
N ARG A 686 -3.42 -13.55 1.02
CA ARG A 686 -2.45 -13.44 2.13
C ARG A 686 -2.84 -14.21 3.38
N TYR A 687 -4.03 -14.79 3.44
CA TYR A 687 -4.42 -15.56 4.63
C TYR A 687 -3.62 -16.85 4.74
N VAL A 688 -3.00 -17.05 5.89
CA VAL A 688 -2.25 -18.27 6.22
C VAL A 688 -3.09 -19.11 7.20
N PRO A 689 -3.61 -20.26 6.77
CA PRO A 689 -4.36 -21.13 7.67
C PRO A 689 -3.41 -21.77 8.68
N PRO A 690 -3.82 -21.97 9.95
CA PRO A 690 -2.99 -22.59 10.97
C PRO A 690 -2.46 -23.98 10.58
N SER A 691 -3.20 -24.73 9.78
CA SER A 691 -2.80 -26.06 9.28
C SER A 691 -1.60 -26.03 8.32
N SER A 692 -1.22 -24.88 7.78
CA SER A 692 -0.04 -24.71 6.91
C SER A 692 1.22 -24.34 7.68
N ILE A 693 1.14 -24.16 8.99
CA ILE A 693 2.28 -23.81 9.85
C ILE A 693 2.96 -25.11 10.30
N THR A 694 4.16 -25.36 9.80
CA THR A 694 4.92 -26.57 10.11
C THR A 694 6.37 -26.21 10.48
N PRO A 695 6.93 -26.80 11.58
CA PRO A 695 8.35 -26.69 11.91
C PRO A 695 9.23 -27.37 10.87
N HIS A 696 10.50 -26.92 10.76
CA HIS A 696 11.42 -27.39 9.70
C HIS A 696 11.91 -28.83 9.90
N HIS A 697 12.33 -29.20 11.12
CA HIS A 697 12.96 -30.49 11.40
C HIS A 697 12.15 -31.35 12.38
N THR A 698 10.87 -31.55 12.08
CA THR A 698 9.93 -32.32 12.93
C THR A 698 10.38 -33.77 13.17
N PRO A 699 10.89 -34.54 12.18
CA PRO A 699 11.30 -35.92 12.41
C PRO A 699 12.45 -36.06 13.42
N ASP A 700 13.37 -35.10 13.41
CA ASP A 700 14.55 -35.09 14.27
C ASP A 700 14.29 -34.40 15.62
N ARG A 701 13.11 -33.84 15.82
CA ARG A 701 12.76 -33.02 16.98
C ARG A 701 13.81 -31.93 17.29
N ILE A 702 14.33 -31.29 16.23
CA ILE A 702 15.28 -30.21 16.31
C ILE A 702 14.57 -28.90 15.89
N LEU A 703 14.59 -27.90 16.76
CA LEU A 703 14.10 -26.58 16.46
C LEU A 703 15.26 -25.59 16.29
N THR A 704 15.03 -24.55 15.49
CA THR A 704 15.92 -23.38 15.38
C THR A 704 15.26 -22.18 16.01
N ALA A 705 15.90 -21.59 17.03
CA ALA A 705 15.43 -20.35 17.65
C ALA A 705 16.46 -19.22 17.48
N GLY A 706 16.02 -17.96 17.50
CA GLY A 706 16.92 -16.82 17.34
C GLY A 706 16.37 -15.51 17.90
N ILE A 707 17.27 -14.55 18.08
CA ILE A 707 16.99 -13.18 18.51
C ILE A 707 17.56 -12.19 17.51
N TRP A 708 16.78 -11.16 17.16
CA TRP A 708 17.22 -10.09 16.28
C TRP A 708 16.60 -8.75 16.65
N THR A 709 17.43 -7.74 16.87
CA THR A 709 17.01 -6.35 16.98
C THR A 709 16.94 -5.76 15.58
N VAL A 710 15.74 -5.36 15.13
CA VAL A 710 15.46 -5.12 13.70
C VAL A 710 15.40 -3.65 13.30
N HIS A 711 15.81 -2.75 14.20
CA HIS A 711 15.94 -1.31 13.90
C HIS A 711 14.68 -0.76 13.19
N PHE A 712 13.50 -1.06 13.72
CA PHE A 712 12.18 -0.66 13.17
C PHE A 712 11.95 -1.05 11.70
N GLY A 713 12.66 -2.09 11.21
CA GLY A 713 12.57 -2.56 9.82
C GLY A 713 13.24 -1.65 8.80
N PHE A 714 14.24 -0.87 9.20
CA PHE A 714 15.05 -0.05 8.31
C PHE A 714 16.50 -0.53 8.24
N ASP A 715 17.07 -0.41 7.08
CA ASP A 715 18.48 -0.68 6.84
C ASP A 715 19.38 0.55 7.13
N GLN A 716 20.69 0.38 6.98
CA GLN A 716 21.66 1.46 7.20
C GLN A 716 21.52 2.65 6.24
N LEU A 717 20.79 2.48 5.12
CA LEU A 717 20.46 3.54 4.17
C LEU A 717 19.07 4.13 4.42
N MET A 718 18.42 3.75 5.54
CA MET A 718 17.06 4.15 5.87
C MET A 718 16.05 3.76 4.79
N ARG A 719 16.19 2.52 4.28
CA ARG A 719 15.21 1.88 3.40
C ARG A 719 14.56 0.71 4.10
N ASP A 720 13.33 0.40 3.75
CA ASP A 720 12.64 -0.76 4.31
C ASP A 720 13.42 -2.05 4.03
N SER A 721 13.73 -2.81 5.08
CA SER A 721 14.52 -4.04 5.02
C SER A 721 13.67 -5.30 5.25
N THR A 722 12.36 -5.18 5.46
CA THR A 722 11.48 -6.27 5.93
C THR A 722 11.54 -7.51 5.02
N ARG A 723 11.58 -7.33 3.69
CA ARG A 723 11.68 -8.46 2.74
C ARG A 723 13.02 -9.18 2.85
N ARG A 724 14.12 -8.43 3.06
CA ARG A 724 15.44 -9.01 3.25
C ARG A 724 15.53 -9.75 4.58
N MET A 725 14.94 -9.19 5.64
CA MET A 725 14.81 -9.88 6.93
C MET A 725 14.08 -11.21 6.79
N SER A 726 12.90 -11.22 6.13
CA SER A 726 12.16 -12.45 5.87
C SER A 726 13.00 -13.50 5.13
N SER A 727 13.75 -13.10 4.11
CA SER A 727 14.63 -13.99 3.36
C SER A 727 15.71 -14.62 4.25
N ILE A 728 16.33 -13.83 5.15
CA ILE A 728 17.33 -14.32 6.10
C ILE A 728 16.70 -15.31 7.09
N LEU A 729 15.57 -14.95 7.71
CA LEU A 729 14.88 -15.80 8.69
C LEU A 729 14.47 -17.15 8.05
N ARG A 730 13.98 -17.13 6.80
CA ARG A 730 13.63 -18.32 6.04
C ARG A 730 14.85 -19.20 5.72
N THR A 731 15.95 -18.57 5.27
CA THR A 731 17.17 -19.29 4.91
C THR A 731 17.85 -19.91 6.14
N MET A 732 17.74 -19.27 7.31
CA MET A 732 18.23 -19.81 8.56
C MET A 732 17.28 -20.83 9.20
N GLU A 733 16.15 -21.13 8.56
CA GLU A 733 15.17 -22.15 9.01
C GLU A 733 14.66 -21.87 10.44
N LEU A 734 14.34 -20.60 10.76
CA LEU A 734 13.88 -20.24 12.09
C LEU A 734 12.48 -20.82 12.36
N ASP A 735 12.35 -21.57 13.48
CA ASP A 735 11.06 -22.03 14.01
C ASP A 735 10.52 -21.09 15.10
N ILE A 736 11.42 -20.47 15.86
CA ILE A 736 11.08 -19.48 16.91
C ILE A 736 12.01 -18.29 16.74
N VAL A 737 11.45 -17.08 16.71
CA VAL A 737 12.27 -15.86 16.65
C VAL A 737 11.71 -14.75 17.52
N GLY A 738 12.57 -14.19 18.37
CA GLY A 738 12.34 -12.92 19.05
C GLY A 738 12.80 -11.78 18.16
N LEU A 739 11.92 -10.80 17.92
CA LEU A 739 12.26 -9.58 17.22
C LEU A 739 12.08 -8.39 18.17
N LEU A 740 13.06 -7.52 18.20
CA LEU A 740 13.08 -6.33 19.06
C LEU A 740 13.19 -5.08 18.20
N GLU A 741 12.76 -3.94 18.75
CA GLU A 741 12.66 -2.69 18.01
C GLU A 741 11.79 -2.83 16.73
N THR A 742 10.63 -3.42 16.88
CA THR A 742 9.60 -3.46 15.83
C THR A 742 8.75 -2.20 15.89
N ASP A 743 8.00 -1.90 14.85
CA ASP A 743 7.23 -0.64 14.78
C ASP A 743 6.06 -0.59 15.77
N LEU A 744 5.46 -1.58 16.22
CA LEU A 744 4.26 -1.59 17.09
C LEU A 744 3.19 -0.52 16.77
N HIS A 745 3.00 -0.21 15.48
CA HIS A 745 1.96 0.74 15.04
C HIS A 745 2.00 2.11 15.75
N ARG A 746 3.18 2.71 15.84
CA ARG A 746 3.33 4.08 16.33
C ARG A 746 3.56 5.06 15.18
N PRO A 747 2.95 6.27 15.23
CA PRO A 747 3.12 7.27 14.17
C PRO A 747 4.58 7.63 13.91
N ALA A 748 5.42 7.64 14.98
CA ALA A 748 6.84 7.94 14.88
C ALA A 748 7.63 6.95 14.01
N PHE A 749 7.14 5.74 13.82
CA PHE A 749 7.75 4.70 12.99
C PHE A 749 6.91 4.36 11.76
N GLY A 750 5.79 5.05 11.53
CA GLY A 750 4.95 4.95 10.36
C GLY A 750 3.70 4.08 10.53
N ASN A 751 3.37 3.62 11.72
CA ASN A 751 2.25 2.68 11.95
C ASN A 751 2.34 1.44 11.05
N ARG A 752 3.55 0.87 10.86
CA ARG A 752 3.78 -0.26 9.98
C ARG A 752 3.53 -1.58 10.70
N ASP A 753 3.00 -2.56 9.99
CA ASP A 753 2.74 -3.91 10.51
C ASP A 753 3.83 -4.91 10.09
N LEU A 754 5.05 -4.69 10.55
CA LEU A 754 6.20 -5.56 10.33
C LEU A 754 5.93 -6.99 10.83
N THR A 755 5.30 -7.12 12.00
CA THR A 755 5.05 -8.39 12.69
C THR A 755 4.15 -9.31 11.88
N GLN A 756 2.97 -8.84 11.50
CA GLN A 756 1.99 -9.66 10.77
C GLN A 756 2.49 -9.98 9.35
N TRP A 757 3.23 -9.05 8.74
CA TRP A 757 3.80 -9.35 7.43
C TRP A 757 4.81 -10.50 7.51
N LEU A 758 5.75 -10.47 8.45
CA LEU A 758 6.73 -11.56 8.65
C LEU A 758 6.03 -12.86 9.03
N ALA A 759 5.03 -12.80 9.93
CA ALA A 759 4.27 -13.99 10.32
C ALA A 759 3.55 -14.65 9.13
N GLN A 760 2.98 -13.87 8.22
CA GLN A 760 2.32 -14.36 7.00
C GLN A 760 3.33 -14.94 6.00
N ASP A 761 4.41 -14.21 5.73
CA ASP A 761 5.40 -14.62 4.73
C ASP A 761 6.21 -15.84 5.17
N LEU A 762 6.46 -15.98 6.47
CA LEU A 762 7.19 -17.12 7.06
C LEU A 762 6.27 -18.27 7.51
N HIS A 763 4.96 -18.12 7.44
CA HIS A 763 3.97 -19.07 7.98
C HIS A 763 4.22 -19.35 9.46
N MET A 764 4.04 -18.35 10.32
CA MET A 764 4.28 -18.42 11.76
C MET A 764 3.10 -17.84 12.55
N TYR A 765 2.89 -18.33 13.76
CA TYR A 765 2.09 -17.63 14.77
C TYR A 765 2.84 -16.37 15.19
N ALA A 766 2.10 -15.31 15.54
CA ALA A 766 2.67 -14.07 16.04
C ALA A 766 2.10 -13.70 17.40
N ASP A 767 2.97 -13.23 18.28
CA ASP A 767 2.62 -12.52 19.49
C ASP A 767 3.42 -11.21 19.56
N LEU A 768 2.78 -10.14 20.00
CA LEU A 768 3.39 -8.82 20.11
C LEU A 768 2.98 -8.18 21.44
N GLY A 769 3.89 -7.47 22.03
CA GLY A 769 3.48 -6.81 23.27
C GLY A 769 4.65 -6.33 24.12
N PRO A 770 4.31 -5.56 25.13
CA PRO A 770 2.97 -4.98 25.39
C PRO A 770 2.44 -4.17 24.22
N SER A 771 1.11 -4.06 24.11
CA SER A 771 0.47 -3.35 22.98
C SER A 771 0.83 -1.85 22.92
N PRO A 772 0.62 -1.13 21.81
CA PRO A 772 0.92 0.30 21.68
C PRO A 772 0.30 1.18 22.79
N LYS A 773 -0.86 0.81 23.33
CA LYS A 773 -1.48 1.52 24.47
C LYS A 773 -0.71 1.39 25.79
N LYS A 774 0.23 0.45 25.88
CA LYS A 774 1.12 0.22 27.03
C LYS A 774 2.48 0.92 26.87
N HIS A 775 2.67 1.67 25.80
CA HIS A 775 3.83 2.54 25.60
C HIS A 775 5.20 1.85 25.50
N THR A 776 5.40 0.98 24.51
CA THR A 776 6.66 0.26 24.30
C THR A 776 7.29 0.51 22.94
N TRP A 777 8.57 0.12 22.81
CA TRP A 777 9.33 0.19 21.56
C TRP A 777 9.12 -1.03 20.65
N GLY A 778 8.48 -2.09 21.14
CA GLY A 778 8.15 -3.27 20.35
C GLY A 778 9.02 -4.48 20.66
N ALA A 779 8.36 -5.52 21.17
CA ALA A 779 8.88 -6.86 21.22
C ALA A 779 7.88 -7.79 20.54
N VAL A 780 8.39 -8.76 19.81
CA VAL A 780 7.61 -9.72 19.01
C VAL A 780 8.17 -11.10 19.20
N LEU A 781 7.28 -12.08 19.33
CA LEU A 781 7.56 -13.49 19.22
C LEU A 781 6.87 -14.04 17.96
N LEU A 782 7.64 -14.64 17.05
CA LEU A 782 7.13 -15.45 15.95
C LEU A 782 7.45 -16.92 16.21
N SER A 783 6.48 -17.80 15.97
CA SER A 783 6.64 -19.23 16.25
C SER A 783 5.96 -20.11 15.20
N LYS A 784 6.62 -21.18 14.79
CA LYS A 784 6.00 -22.29 14.04
C LYS A 784 5.27 -23.28 14.95
N PHE A 785 5.47 -23.17 16.25
CA PHE A 785 4.73 -23.94 17.25
C PHE A 785 3.54 -23.18 17.77
N PRO A 786 2.42 -23.86 18.12
CA PRO A 786 1.28 -23.21 18.73
C PRO A 786 1.64 -22.49 20.02
N ILE A 787 1.16 -21.27 20.18
CA ILE A 787 1.29 -20.49 21.42
C ILE A 787 0.09 -20.84 22.31
N ILE A 788 0.36 -21.52 23.44
CA ILE A 788 -0.68 -21.96 24.39
C ILE A 788 -1.15 -20.77 25.23
N ASN A 789 -0.18 -20.00 25.74
CA ASN A 789 -0.44 -18.85 26.61
C ASN A 789 0.65 -17.81 26.43
N SER A 790 0.35 -16.56 26.65
CA SER A 790 1.35 -15.49 26.74
C SER A 790 0.95 -14.39 27.71
N THR A 791 1.95 -13.77 28.30
CA THR A 791 1.84 -12.60 29.15
C THR A 791 2.85 -11.55 28.75
N HIS A 792 2.43 -10.29 28.81
CA HIS A 792 3.24 -9.15 28.39
C HIS A 792 3.61 -8.28 29.60
N HIS A 793 4.87 -7.91 29.72
CA HIS A 793 5.42 -7.19 30.85
C HIS A 793 6.05 -5.88 30.42
N LEU A 794 5.79 -4.81 31.16
CA LEU A 794 6.66 -3.64 31.22
C LEU A 794 7.62 -3.86 32.36
N LEU A 795 8.90 -3.97 32.04
CA LEU A 795 9.95 -4.17 33.03
C LEU A 795 10.25 -2.85 33.78
N PRO A 796 10.74 -2.90 35.02
CA PRO A 796 11.06 -1.70 35.80
C PRO A 796 12.06 -0.80 35.05
N SER A 797 11.63 0.41 34.71
CA SER A 797 12.41 1.34 33.88
C SER A 797 12.31 2.77 34.45
N PRO A 798 12.94 3.08 35.59
CA PRO A 798 12.79 4.38 36.24
C PRO A 798 13.41 5.54 35.47
N HIS A 799 14.44 5.33 34.68
CA HIS A 799 15.19 6.41 34.02
C HIS A 799 15.21 6.33 32.50
N GLY A 800 15.32 5.14 31.93
CA GLY A 800 15.51 4.92 30.50
C GLY A 800 14.23 4.63 29.72
N GLU A 801 14.36 3.75 28.76
CA GLU A 801 13.26 3.29 27.91
C GLU A 801 12.27 2.42 28.68
N LEU A 802 11.03 2.41 28.24
CA LEU A 802 10.01 1.47 28.72
C LEU A 802 10.30 0.09 28.14
N ALA A 803 11.00 -0.75 28.91
CA ALA A 803 11.51 -2.04 28.48
C ALA A 803 10.37 -3.08 28.38
N PRO A 804 10.12 -3.70 27.21
CA PRO A 804 9.10 -4.72 27.03
C PRO A 804 9.65 -6.13 27.26
N ALA A 805 8.81 -7.05 27.77
CA ALA A 805 9.06 -8.48 27.72
C ALA A 805 7.79 -9.27 27.40
N ILE A 806 7.95 -10.34 26.63
CA ILE A 806 6.94 -11.36 26.35
C ILE A 806 7.36 -12.66 27.04
N HIS A 807 6.48 -13.21 27.85
CA HIS A 807 6.62 -14.56 28.34
C HIS A 807 5.52 -15.43 27.75
N ALA A 808 5.88 -16.37 26.89
CA ALA A 808 4.98 -17.26 26.19
C ALA A 808 5.24 -18.72 26.56
N VAL A 809 4.20 -19.55 26.48
CA VAL A 809 4.29 -21.01 26.58
C VAL A 809 3.94 -21.58 25.20
N LEU A 810 4.88 -22.30 24.61
CA LEU A 810 4.72 -22.96 23.31
C LEU A 810 4.50 -24.46 23.46
N ASP A 811 3.64 -25.03 22.61
CA ASP A 811 3.52 -26.48 22.45
C ASP A 811 4.57 -26.98 21.47
N ILE A 812 5.73 -27.38 21.95
CA ILE A 812 6.81 -27.90 21.12
C ILE A 812 6.75 -29.41 21.07
N TRP A 813 6.04 -29.98 20.09
CA TRP A 813 5.80 -31.41 19.91
C TRP A 813 5.26 -32.11 21.17
N GLY A 814 4.31 -31.45 21.85
CA GLY A 814 3.72 -31.97 23.09
C GLY A 814 4.47 -31.60 24.37
N VAL A 815 5.59 -30.87 24.26
CA VAL A 815 6.39 -30.42 25.42
C VAL A 815 6.12 -28.93 25.65
N PRO A 816 5.39 -28.53 26.72
CA PRO A 816 5.20 -27.12 27.07
C PRO A 816 6.56 -26.47 27.39
N THR A 817 6.96 -25.52 26.57
CA THR A 817 8.25 -24.83 26.69
C THR A 817 8.03 -23.33 26.88
N HIS A 818 8.64 -22.77 27.92
CA HIS A 818 8.57 -21.35 28.20
C HIS A 818 9.55 -20.57 27.32
N VAL A 819 9.07 -19.51 26.68
CA VAL A 819 9.89 -18.61 25.86
C VAL A 819 9.77 -17.19 26.40
N VAL A 820 10.91 -16.57 26.72
CA VAL A 820 10.97 -15.19 27.16
C VAL A 820 11.70 -14.36 26.12
N VAL A 821 11.02 -13.34 25.56
CA VAL A 821 11.61 -12.35 24.66
C VAL A 821 11.67 -11.02 25.41
N SER A 822 12.82 -10.36 25.48
CA SER A 822 12.94 -9.10 26.19
C SER A 822 13.90 -8.10 25.55
N HIS A 823 13.59 -6.81 25.70
CA HIS A 823 14.47 -5.70 25.36
C HIS A 823 14.77 -4.88 26.62
N ASN A 824 15.99 -4.93 27.11
CA ASN A 824 16.44 -4.14 28.27
C ASN A 824 16.87 -2.74 27.81
N GLY A 825 17.03 -1.84 28.79
CA GLY A 825 17.48 -0.47 28.57
C GLY A 825 18.92 -0.38 28.06
N GLN A 826 19.29 0.84 27.66
CA GLN A 826 20.60 1.15 27.07
C GLN A 826 21.74 1.07 28.07
N PHE A 827 22.98 1.13 27.57
CA PHE A 827 24.21 1.01 28.36
C PHE A 827 24.34 2.08 29.47
N GLU A 828 23.83 3.26 29.22
CA GLU A 828 23.86 4.40 30.14
C GLU A 828 22.99 4.20 31.38
N ASP A 829 21.89 3.44 31.25
CA ASP A 829 20.88 3.23 32.31
C ASP A 829 21.16 1.97 33.13
N LYS A 830 22.24 1.99 33.95
CA LYS A 830 22.70 0.83 34.71
C LYS A 830 21.67 0.28 35.69
N LEU A 831 20.95 1.14 36.40
CA LEU A 831 19.93 0.73 37.36
C LEU A 831 18.76 0.06 36.67
N ASP A 832 18.32 0.62 35.56
CA ASP A 832 17.22 0.04 34.75
C ASP A 832 17.58 -1.36 34.27
N ARG A 833 18.79 -1.55 33.69
CA ARG A 833 19.29 -2.85 33.25
C ARG A 833 19.32 -3.90 34.34
N GLU A 834 19.79 -3.50 35.54
CA GLU A 834 19.84 -4.39 36.72
C GLU A 834 18.41 -4.82 37.13
N LEU A 835 17.50 -3.87 37.32
CA LEU A 835 16.12 -4.13 37.74
C LEU A 835 15.34 -4.94 36.72
N GLN A 836 15.49 -4.62 35.44
CA GLN A 836 14.87 -5.33 34.34
C GLN A 836 15.35 -6.77 34.26
N THR A 837 16.67 -6.98 34.40
CA THR A 837 17.24 -8.35 34.35
C THR A 837 16.82 -9.17 35.58
N LYS A 838 16.73 -8.58 36.79
CA LYS A 838 16.17 -9.25 37.97
C LYS A 838 14.71 -9.67 37.75
N ALA A 839 13.90 -8.83 37.12
CA ALA A 839 12.52 -9.18 36.80
C ALA A 839 12.43 -10.35 35.77
N ILE A 840 13.29 -10.34 34.75
CA ILE A 840 13.38 -11.43 33.76
C ILE A 840 13.86 -12.72 34.42
N ALA A 841 14.90 -12.65 35.25
CA ALA A 841 15.43 -13.79 36.00
C ALA A 841 14.36 -14.45 36.88
N ARG A 842 13.52 -13.64 37.57
CA ARG A 842 12.37 -14.12 38.33
C ARG A 842 11.36 -14.85 37.42
N ILE A 843 10.96 -14.25 36.29
CA ILE A 843 10.04 -14.92 35.32
C ILE A 843 10.62 -16.29 34.90
N LEU A 844 11.92 -16.39 34.62
CA LEU A 844 12.57 -17.63 34.23
C LEU A 844 12.67 -18.64 35.38
N SER A 845 13.04 -18.19 36.60
CA SER A 845 13.17 -19.06 37.77
C SER A 845 11.82 -19.61 38.26
N ASP A 846 10.75 -18.80 38.18
CA ASP A 846 9.39 -19.22 38.57
C ASP A 846 8.86 -20.36 37.66
N THR A 847 9.46 -20.56 36.49
CA THR A 847 9.10 -21.66 35.55
C THR A 847 9.94 -22.92 35.75
N TYR A 848 10.91 -22.92 36.70
CA TYR A 848 11.72 -24.13 36.96
C TYR A 848 10.84 -25.26 37.52
N PRO A 849 11.03 -26.52 37.08
CA PRO A 849 12.09 -27.07 36.22
C PRO A 849 11.71 -27.18 34.71
N HIS A 850 10.61 -26.60 34.29
CA HIS A 850 10.15 -26.70 32.89
C HIS A 850 11.21 -26.20 31.88
N PRO A 851 11.22 -26.70 30.63
CA PRO A 851 12.08 -26.20 29.59
C PRO A 851 11.83 -24.70 29.33
N ALA A 852 12.95 -23.98 29.13
CA ALA A 852 12.87 -22.57 28.88
C ALA A 852 13.86 -22.12 27.78
N ILE A 853 13.46 -21.13 26.99
CA ILE A 853 14.26 -20.44 25.98
C ILE A 853 14.23 -18.95 26.29
N PHE A 854 15.38 -18.32 26.38
CA PHE A 854 15.52 -16.87 26.52
C PHE A 854 16.08 -16.27 25.24
N LEU A 855 15.45 -15.20 24.75
CA LEU A 855 15.79 -14.47 23.55
C LEU A 855 15.78 -12.97 23.90
N GLY A 856 16.94 -12.35 24.13
CA GLY A 856 16.91 -10.98 24.65
C GLY A 856 18.08 -10.07 24.28
N TYR A 857 17.81 -8.77 24.40
CA TYR A 857 18.77 -7.68 24.32
C TYR A 857 19.06 -7.22 25.76
N VAL A 858 20.26 -7.45 26.25
CA VAL A 858 20.57 -7.32 27.69
C VAL A 858 21.65 -6.28 27.99
N VAL A 859 22.44 -5.94 26.99
CA VAL A 859 23.50 -4.92 27.05
C VAL A 859 24.49 -5.19 28.20
N THR A 860 25.20 -6.29 28.09
CA THR A 860 26.24 -6.71 29.06
C THR A 860 27.35 -7.46 28.34
N LYS A 861 28.50 -7.63 28.97
CA LYS A 861 29.56 -8.53 28.50
C LYS A 861 29.40 -9.91 29.11
N PRO A 862 29.80 -11.01 28.42
CA PRO A 862 29.87 -12.31 29.02
C PRO A 862 30.76 -12.31 30.26
N HIS A 863 30.32 -13.01 31.30
CA HIS A 863 30.99 -13.09 32.60
C HIS A 863 31.16 -11.74 33.37
N ALA A 864 30.42 -10.71 32.97
CA ALA A 864 30.42 -9.46 33.72
C ALA A 864 29.90 -9.67 35.15
N PRO A 865 30.61 -9.19 36.19
CA PRO A 865 30.21 -9.36 37.58
C PRO A 865 28.99 -8.52 37.95
N ARG A 866 28.24 -8.94 38.96
CA ARG A 866 27.14 -8.16 39.54
C ARG A 866 27.60 -6.76 39.94
N PRO A 867 26.80 -5.71 39.72
CA PRO A 867 25.37 -5.73 39.34
C PRO A 867 25.11 -5.76 37.81
N GLU A 868 26.10 -6.05 36.97
CA GLU A 868 25.88 -6.21 35.54
C GLU A 868 24.95 -7.37 35.23
N PRO A 869 24.16 -7.31 34.15
CA PRO A 869 23.08 -8.25 33.87
C PRO A 869 23.46 -9.72 33.66
N TYR A 870 24.68 -10.02 33.19
CA TYR A 870 25.03 -11.38 32.77
C TYR A 870 24.82 -12.42 33.84
N ASP A 871 25.46 -12.24 35.00
CA ASP A 871 25.38 -13.22 36.10
C ASP A 871 23.96 -13.30 36.70
N ILE A 872 23.26 -12.18 36.77
CA ILE A 872 21.87 -12.12 37.24
C ILE A 872 20.97 -12.95 36.30
N LEU A 873 21.12 -12.81 34.98
CA LEU A 873 20.28 -13.49 34.00
C LEU A 873 20.48 -15.01 34.06
N PHE A 874 21.74 -15.47 34.03
CA PHE A 874 22.02 -16.90 33.86
C PHE A 874 21.97 -17.65 35.18
N SER A 875 22.50 -17.04 36.29
CA SER A 875 22.52 -17.70 37.58
C SER A 875 21.16 -17.63 38.29
N ASP A 876 20.54 -16.45 38.41
CA ASP A 876 19.25 -16.31 39.09
C ASP A 876 18.09 -16.78 38.22
N GLY A 877 18.21 -16.69 36.88
CA GLY A 877 17.23 -17.18 35.92
C GLY A 877 17.26 -18.70 35.72
N LEU A 878 18.25 -19.39 36.29
CA LEU A 878 18.43 -20.85 36.23
C LEU A 878 18.42 -21.37 34.76
N ILE A 879 19.14 -20.67 33.87
CA ILE A 879 19.29 -21.01 32.45
C ILE A 879 20.77 -21.09 32.07
N PHE A 880 21.09 -21.80 31.01
CA PHE A 880 22.43 -21.86 30.43
C PHE A 880 22.60 -20.87 29.30
N ASP A 881 23.76 -20.22 29.23
CA ASP A 881 24.18 -19.47 28.07
C ASP A 881 24.44 -20.39 26.87
N VAL A 882 24.08 -19.94 25.66
CA VAL A 882 24.28 -20.70 24.43
C VAL A 882 25.75 -21.04 24.18
N ASP A 883 26.67 -20.14 24.45
CA ASP A 883 28.11 -20.32 24.38
C ASP A 883 28.85 -19.37 25.31
N PRO A 884 29.19 -19.77 26.56
CA PRO A 884 29.92 -18.92 27.52
C PRO A 884 31.30 -18.48 27.04
N ASP A 885 31.91 -19.22 26.11
CA ASP A 885 33.23 -18.91 25.56
C ASP A 885 33.19 -17.91 24.39
N ASP A 886 32.01 -17.54 23.87
CA ASP A 886 31.85 -16.45 22.91
C ASP A 886 31.85 -15.10 23.64
N LYS A 887 33.07 -14.58 23.89
CA LYS A 887 33.31 -13.39 24.72
C LYS A 887 33.03 -12.07 24.03
N ASP A 888 32.80 -12.11 22.72
CA ASP A 888 32.64 -10.89 21.91
C ASP A 888 31.19 -10.38 21.86
N ARG A 889 30.24 -11.11 22.47
CA ARG A 889 28.85 -10.64 22.60
C ARG A 889 28.74 -9.53 23.63
N TRP A 890 27.79 -8.62 23.40
CA TRP A 890 27.55 -7.57 24.39
C TRP A 890 26.11 -7.07 24.44
N CYS A 891 25.28 -7.30 23.41
CA CYS A 891 23.88 -6.84 23.36
C CYS A 891 22.91 -8.01 23.50
N GLN A 892 22.95 -8.93 22.54
CA GLN A 892 21.95 -9.97 22.39
C GLN A 892 22.46 -11.28 23.00
N TYR A 893 21.55 -11.98 23.67
CA TYR A 893 21.84 -13.23 24.36
C TYR A 893 20.77 -14.27 24.09
N LEU A 894 21.23 -15.53 23.98
CA LEU A 894 20.42 -16.73 23.88
C LEU A 894 20.65 -17.57 25.11
N GLY A 895 19.57 -17.97 25.77
CA GLY A 895 19.66 -18.85 26.95
C GLY A 895 18.67 -20.01 26.81
N PHE A 896 18.95 -21.13 27.46
CA PHE A 896 18.09 -22.30 27.44
C PHE A 896 18.17 -23.13 28.71
N ARG A 897 17.16 -23.97 28.94
CA ARG A 897 17.08 -24.94 30.02
C ARG A 897 16.20 -26.10 29.59
N GLY A 898 16.55 -27.35 29.99
CA GLY A 898 15.77 -28.55 29.72
C GLY A 898 15.79 -29.00 28.25
N LEU A 899 16.66 -28.45 27.44
CA LEU A 899 16.85 -28.70 26.01
C LEU A 899 18.34 -28.96 25.75
N GLU A 900 18.67 -29.55 24.60
CA GLU A 900 20.07 -29.85 24.26
C GLU A 900 20.53 -28.98 23.09
N ARG A 901 21.56 -28.15 23.28
CA ARG A 901 22.13 -27.37 22.21
C ARG A 901 22.92 -28.19 21.22
N VAL A 902 22.53 -28.23 19.96
CA VAL A 902 23.20 -28.94 18.88
C VAL A 902 23.91 -28.01 17.87
N GLY A 903 23.56 -26.73 17.83
CA GLY A 903 24.19 -25.75 16.96
C GLY A 903 24.06 -24.33 17.49
N TYR A 904 24.97 -23.42 17.09
CA TYR A 904 24.94 -22.00 17.38
C TYR A 904 25.57 -21.25 16.22
N ALA A 905 24.97 -20.12 15.84
CA ALA A 905 25.50 -19.23 14.81
C ALA A 905 25.17 -17.77 15.10
N ARG A 906 26.09 -16.90 14.69
CA ARG A 906 25.88 -15.45 14.58
C ARG A 906 25.86 -15.10 13.11
N VAL A 907 24.77 -14.47 12.66
CA VAL A 907 24.57 -14.13 11.26
C VAL A 907 24.88 -12.65 11.07
N SER A 908 25.73 -12.35 10.11
CA SER A 908 26.07 -10.97 9.79
C SER A 908 24.83 -10.16 9.42
N ARG A 909 24.69 -8.97 9.98
CA ARG A 909 23.66 -8.01 9.63
C ARG A 909 23.76 -7.51 8.18
N TYR A 910 24.97 -7.53 7.61
CA TYR A 910 25.30 -6.89 6.34
C TYR A 910 24.77 -5.44 6.30
N THR A 911 23.85 -5.11 5.36
CA THR A 911 23.17 -3.80 5.31
C THR A 911 21.72 -3.86 5.79
N VAL A 912 21.24 -4.99 6.34
CA VAL A 912 19.81 -5.22 6.61
C VAL A 912 19.33 -4.53 7.87
N THR A 913 20.17 -4.52 8.91
CA THR A 913 19.91 -3.85 10.19
C THR A 913 21.23 -3.43 10.83
N ASP A 914 21.19 -2.82 12.00
CA ASP A 914 22.37 -2.38 12.74
C ASP A 914 22.89 -3.41 13.75
N THR A 915 22.18 -4.54 13.93
CA THR A 915 22.58 -5.65 14.80
C THR A 915 22.71 -6.97 14.03
N GLU A 916 23.29 -7.98 14.65
CA GLU A 916 23.38 -9.34 14.09
C GLU A 916 22.19 -10.20 14.53
N LEU A 917 21.80 -11.18 13.70
CA LEU A 917 20.90 -12.24 14.10
C LEU A 917 21.71 -13.32 14.83
N GLN A 918 21.35 -13.64 16.07
CA GLN A 918 21.91 -14.80 16.77
C GLN A 918 20.91 -15.95 16.76
N THR A 919 21.38 -17.16 16.41
CA THR A 919 20.52 -18.34 16.30
C THR A 919 21.16 -19.55 16.97
N PHE A 920 20.33 -20.44 17.47
CA PHE A 920 20.77 -21.74 17.95
C PHE A 920 19.80 -22.85 17.57
N LYS A 921 20.34 -24.06 17.41
CA LYS A 921 19.54 -25.27 17.20
C LYS A 921 19.48 -26.06 18.48
N LEU A 922 18.29 -26.49 18.85
CA LEU A 922 18.01 -27.22 20.10
C LEU A 922 17.29 -28.51 19.77
N ALA A 923 17.79 -29.62 20.32
CA ALA A 923 17.10 -30.91 20.35
C ALA A 923 16.13 -30.96 21.54
N VAL A 924 14.92 -31.42 21.26
CA VAL A 924 13.85 -31.53 22.28
C VAL A 924 13.74 -33.01 22.69
N PRO A 925 14.02 -33.33 23.97
CA PRO A 925 13.99 -34.74 24.43
C PRO A 925 12.56 -35.29 24.41
N ASP A 926 12.42 -36.61 24.15
CA ASP A 926 11.11 -37.29 24.13
C ASP A 926 10.46 -37.37 25.53
N ARG A 927 11.24 -37.36 26.58
CA ARG A 927 10.80 -37.29 27.97
C ARG A 927 11.62 -36.27 28.72
N LEU A 928 10.94 -35.43 29.46
CA LEU A 928 11.58 -34.47 30.37
C LEU A 928 12.14 -35.23 31.56
N GLU A 929 13.46 -35.30 31.66
CA GLU A 929 14.15 -35.71 32.89
C GLU A 929 14.42 -34.44 33.74
N PRO A 930 13.77 -34.26 34.89
CA PRO A 930 13.79 -32.99 35.63
C PRO A 930 15.17 -32.53 36.10
N ASN A 931 16.19 -33.37 36.08
CA ASN A 931 17.52 -33.12 36.62
C ASN A 931 18.68 -33.43 35.65
N ARG A 932 18.41 -33.47 34.34
CA ARG A 932 19.51 -33.63 33.39
C ARG A 932 20.29 -32.34 33.27
N ASP A 933 21.45 -32.25 33.89
CA ASP A 933 22.39 -31.11 33.76
C ASP A 933 23.04 -31.17 32.36
N VAL A 934 22.32 -30.61 31.36
CA VAL A 934 22.83 -30.54 29.99
C VAL A 934 23.65 -29.27 29.84
N ARG A 935 24.93 -29.32 30.19
CA ARG A 935 25.87 -28.23 30.00
C ARG A 935 26.21 -28.06 28.53
N PRO A 936 26.22 -26.84 27.98
CA PRO A 936 26.66 -26.63 26.61
C PRO A 936 28.13 -27.01 26.47
N PHE A 937 28.45 -27.88 25.49
CA PHE A 937 29.83 -28.24 25.17
C PHE A 937 30.12 -27.92 23.68
N ARG A 938 31.37 -27.52 23.42
CA ARG A 938 31.85 -27.28 22.06
C ARG A 938 32.19 -28.62 21.44
N VAL A 939 31.53 -28.94 20.30
CA VAL A 939 31.91 -30.09 19.48
C VAL A 939 32.86 -29.59 18.38
N SER A 940 34.09 -30.14 18.37
CA SER A 940 35.04 -29.85 17.29
C SER A 940 34.49 -30.33 15.95
N GLY A 941 34.54 -29.50 14.89
CA GLY A 941 33.80 -29.63 13.66
C GLY A 941 34.12 -30.81 12.71
N ARG A 942 34.73 -31.90 13.19
CA ARG A 942 35.12 -33.04 12.35
C ARG A 942 34.23 -34.27 12.47
N HIS A 943 33.20 -34.27 13.33
CA HIS A 943 32.27 -35.38 13.41
C HIS A 943 31.05 -35.18 12.53
N PHE A 944 30.68 -36.25 11.82
CA PHE A 944 29.46 -36.30 11.01
C PHE A 944 28.25 -35.95 11.88
N LYS A 945 27.59 -34.84 11.56
CA LYS A 945 26.34 -34.45 12.21
C LYS A 945 25.19 -34.67 11.24
N PRO A 946 23.98 -35.06 11.71
CA PRO A 946 22.79 -35.10 10.89
C PRO A 946 22.56 -33.74 10.23
N ALA A 947 21.98 -33.71 9.05
CA ALA A 947 21.73 -32.48 8.29
C ALA A 947 20.91 -31.42 9.10
N ALA A 948 19.98 -31.90 9.95
CA ALA A 948 19.22 -31.07 10.87
C ALA A 948 20.06 -30.29 11.90
N TRP A 949 21.26 -30.78 12.23
CA TRP A 949 22.15 -30.16 13.22
C TRP A 949 23.08 -29.07 12.64
N THR A 950 23.12 -28.97 11.30
CA THR A 950 23.97 -28.00 10.60
C THR A 950 23.17 -26.89 9.98
N TYR A 951 23.79 -25.72 9.83
CA TYR A 951 23.22 -24.65 9.02
C TYR A 951 23.52 -24.89 7.53
N PRO A 952 22.73 -24.32 6.60
CA PRO A 952 22.96 -24.48 5.16
C PRO A 952 24.37 -24.09 4.75
N LEU A 953 25.10 -24.99 4.07
CA LEU A 953 26.49 -24.77 3.65
C LEU A 953 26.67 -23.57 2.71
N SER A 954 25.62 -23.20 1.97
CA SER A 954 25.61 -22.01 1.11
C SER A 954 25.79 -20.69 1.85
N LEU A 955 25.61 -20.68 3.16
CA LEU A 955 25.71 -19.49 4.02
C LEU A 955 27.03 -19.42 4.79
N VAL A 956 27.86 -20.49 4.72
CA VAL A 956 29.12 -20.53 5.45
C VAL A 956 30.19 -19.76 4.66
N ARG A 957 30.62 -18.63 5.16
CA ARG A 957 31.76 -17.87 4.66
C ARG A 957 32.77 -17.57 5.77
N PRO A 958 34.07 -17.45 5.48
CA PRO A 958 35.05 -16.97 6.45
C PRO A 958 34.65 -15.58 6.94
N GLY A 959 34.72 -15.36 8.26
CA GLY A 959 34.27 -14.13 8.89
C GLY A 959 34.82 -12.85 8.27
N VAL A 960 33.93 -11.94 7.91
CA VAL A 960 34.26 -10.59 7.45
C VAL A 960 34.06 -9.62 8.63
N ARG A 961 35.00 -8.70 8.82
CA ARG A 961 34.86 -7.63 9.81
C ARG A 961 33.70 -6.72 9.45
N MET A 962 32.76 -6.53 10.37
CA MET A 962 31.70 -5.54 10.22
C MET A 962 32.21 -4.13 10.55
N ASN A 963 31.94 -3.17 9.66
CA ASN A 963 32.21 -1.77 9.91
C ASN A 963 31.29 -1.22 11.03
N GLU A 964 31.88 -0.45 11.89
CA GLU A 964 31.34 0.06 13.15
C GLU A 964 30.17 1.02 12.97
N THR A 965 29.01 0.67 13.49
CA THR A 965 27.97 1.65 13.84
C THR A 965 27.63 1.62 15.33
N HIS A 966 28.03 0.59 16.06
CA HIS A 966 28.04 0.57 17.51
C HIS A 966 29.48 0.56 18.04
N LYS A 967 29.73 1.19 19.19
CA LYS A 967 31.04 1.27 19.86
C LYS A 967 31.72 -0.08 20.12
N TYR A 968 31.03 -1.17 19.92
CA TYR A 968 31.46 -2.54 20.17
C TYR A 968 31.19 -3.39 18.95
N SER A 969 32.17 -3.55 18.06
CA SER A 969 32.06 -4.45 16.94
C SER A 969 32.02 -5.90 17.41
N PRO A 970 31.07 -6.72 16.99
CA PRO A 970 31.12 -8.15 17.27
C PRO A 970 32.23 -8.81 16.45
N TYR A 971 32.98 -9.71 17.06
CA TYR A 971 34.16 -10.37 16.48
C TYR A 971 33.92 -11.84 16.12
N ILE A 972 34.35 -12.13 15.08
CA ILE A 972 35.16 -13.08 14.28
C ILE A 972 35.11 -14.57 14.70
N TYR A 973 34.75 -14.98 15.85
CA TYR A 973 34.63 -16.39 16.21
C TYR A 973 33.51 -16.62 17.19
N PRO A 974 32.75 -17.67 17.06
CA PRO A 974 32.84 -18.84 16.19
C PRO A 974 31.80 -18.88 15.11
N GLN A 975 31.80 -18.71 13.96
CA GLN A 975 30.91 -19.03 12.87
C GLN A 975 29.91 -17.90 12.51
N TYR A 976 30.38 -16.99 11.67
CA TYR A 976 29.52 -16.03 10.97
C TYR A 976 29.01 -16.61 9.65
N PHE A 977 27.71 -16.37 9.39
CA PHE A 977 27.09 -16.56 8.10
C PHE A 977 26.83 -15.19 7.50
N GLU A 978 27.25 -14.94 6.28
CA GLU A 978 26.99 -13.73 5.54
C GLU A 978 25.91 -13.94 4.49
N PHE A 979 25.00 -13.01 4.39
CA PHE A 979 24.09 -12.90 3.27
C PHE A 979 24.60 -11.83 2.31
N GLU A 980 24.84 -12.22 1.05
CA GLU A 980 25.00 -11.24 -0.02
C GLU A 980 23.64 -10.62 -0.32
N ALA A 981 23.58 -9.29 -0.38
CA ALA A 981 22.45 -8.62 -0.96
C ALA A 981 22.34 -9.07 -2.43
N ARG A 982 21.34 -9.87 -2.77
CA ARG A 982 20.97 -10.07 -4.16
C ARG A 982 20.37 -8.74 -4.64
N HIS A 983 21.12 -8.01 -5.45
CA HIS A 983 20.67 -6.78 -6.13
C HIS A 983 19.48 -7.06 -7.05
#